data_230e419eea1827b6ec195cd076d6b146
#
_entry.id   230e419eea1827b6ec195cd076d6b146
#
_cell.length_a   1.000
_cell.length_b   1.000
_cell.length_c   1.000
_cell.angle_alpha   90.00
_cell.angle_beta   90.00
_cell.angle_gamma   90.00
#
_symmetry.space_group_name_H-M   'P 1'
#
loop_
_entity.id
_entity.type
_entity.pdbx_description
1 polymer ?
#
loop_
_entity_poly.entity_id
_entity_poly.type
_entity_poly.pdbx_seq_one_letter_code
_entity_poly.pdbx_strand_id
1 'polypeptide(L)'
;MKFKLLVDEISYKTKPTGQEAGAITNRLLTSLEEVTKKYTIKEIAHAVEQGKTIVPHVLSGNKKENESYNKAAHFKEAQLFLIDIDNDETRKDTKTGELLRDENGKPLKYALENPADINYINAVCKKYGIVPALVYESFSSRKTDPTGRAFQKYHVLFASDKPITDSETVLNITKSLQFMFSGSADISTKDIGRLLYGTVKEEPSRIIHTSEKTNTVEVLLSEYNRRKEESSPVPEHQTHREQSSGEFNADIALSHISADTDRSTWLKISAAYKNTGGSFSLWEQWCRTGNYDGKEKLSKVWDSLTNTAPGEATLTKAIKESGASDYNNILYECYHNGESMLPKAEYIKQLSKDKYNISVGAARADQSQSSGTENTEEVPPFIFYDKEKYKVSPPLLAEYMRQNDNYIFVKNNNQNEVSTTLYWYKNGVYSVISPEVLKGYIKKHITDFSPKILAMRHVNEVYGILTAYDEEELIEASEINADENIINFKNGLLYLDTMELKPHSPRVYSTIQIPCNWSGAAGSSPVFDKFMDEFTQGSEEHKRFLMQYIGVCLSNVRGYRMKKALFIIGAGDSGKSQLRKLTEKLIGAKYCESASMKALEETHGSECVVNKRLVGENDMSFMSLSELKTFKLLTGGDSFQINPKNRPTFSYTYNGLLWFTANALPRFGGDRGDHVYNRMIIIKADNVIPPDRRDPKLTEKMYKEREAIVYKCVLALKEVIQSGYKFSVPSSCESELTSYKAENNPVQRFYNECCIIRKKGQKDNCTAVMMYNVFKEWCKSNNGNHIVKKQNFNKELIAIHRVDELKDIQTAHHGTRSYIFTLTQEAKEEYRKIYGVDSAT
;
A
#
# COMPACT_ATOMS: atom_id res chain seq x y z
N MET A 1 33.38 18.64 -17.91
CA MET A 1 33.34 17.48 -16.96
C MET A 1 33.14 16.19 -17.73
N LYS A 2 33.60 15.03 -17.21
CA LYS A 2 33.44 13.73 -17.88
C LYS A 2 32.73 12.77 -16.95
N PHE A 3 31.73 12.04 -17.48
CA PHE A 3 30.84 11.16 -16.76
C PHE A 3 31.08 9.68 -17.17
N LYS A 4 30.98 8.78 -16.22
CA LYS A 4 30.92 7.34 -16.49
C LYS A 4 29.50 6.91 -16.73
N LEU A 5 29.24 6.17 -17.79
CA LEU A 5 27.95 5.58 -18.16
C LEU A 5 28.19 4.41 -19.10
N LEU A 6 27.16 3.60 -19.32
CA LEU A 6 27.21 2.54 -20.31
C LEU A 6 26.68 3.07 -21.65
N VAL A 7 27.40 2.79 -22.74
CA VAL A 7 27.01 3.19 -24.10
C VAL A 7 27.07 1.96 -25.01
N ASP A 8 25.96 1.66 -25.68
CA ASP A 8 25.92 0.58 -26.68
C ASP A 8 26.83 0.92 -27.87
N GLU A 9 27.55 -0.05 -28.36
CA GLU A 9 28.39 0.11 -29.54
C GLU A 9 27.57 0.18 -30.82
N ILE A 10 26.37 -0.42 -30.83
CA ILE A 10 25.49 -0.52 -32.00
C ILE A 10 24.57 0.70 -32.09
N SER A 11 24.45 1.24 -33.31
CA SER A 11 23.57 2.36 -33.66
C SER A 11 22.28 1.86 -34.31
N TYR A 12 21.14 2.44 -33.94
CA TYR A 12 19.84 2.10 -34.48
C TYR A 12 19.22 3.31 -35.19
N LYS A 13 18.53 3.05 -36.30
CA LYS A 13 17.79 4.10 -37.04
C LYS A 13 16.35 4.28 -36.60
N THR A 14 15.83 3.31 -35.84
CA THR A 14 14.48 3.32 -35.28
C THR A 14 14.54 2.84 -33.85
N LYS A 15 13.48 3.08 -33.04
CA LYS A 15 13.40 2.57 -31.67
C LYS A 15 13.53 1.04 -31.65
N PRO A 16 14.54 0.48 -30.99
CA PRO A 16 14.70 -0.98 -30.86
C PRO A 16 13.49 -1.65 -30.22
N THR A 17 13.08 -2.79 -30.75
CA THR A 17 11.94 -3.57 -30.26
C THR A 17 12.25 -5.07 -30.21
N GLY A 18 11.52 -5.82 -29.41
CA GLY A 18 11.61 -7.27 -29.34
C GLY A 18 13.05 -7.79 -29.12
N GLN A 19 13.57 -8.54 -30.07
CA GLN A 19 14.91 -9.15 -30.00
C GLN A 19 16.04 -8.12 -29.93
N GLU A 20 15.92 -6.99 -30.62
CA GLU A 20 16.93 -5.91 -30.58
C GLU A 20 17.05 -5.33 -29.18
N ALA A 21 15.91 -5.02 -28.51
CA ALA A 21 15.89 -4.52 -27.14
C ALA A 21 16.46 -5.54 -26.16
N GLY A 22 16.17 -6.83 -26.35
CA GLY A 22 16.76 -7.93 -25.58
C GLY A 22 18.30 -8.04 -25.77
N ALA A 23 18.78 -7.90 -26.99
CA ALA A 23 20.21 -7.91 -27.29
C ALA A 23 20.95 -6.71 -26.67
N ILE A 24 20.36 -5.52 -26.68
CA ILE A 24 20.90 -4.33 -25.99
C ILE A 24 20.96 -4.58 -24.47
N THR A 25 19.89 -5.12 -23.91
CA THR A 25 19.85 -5.47 -22.48
C THR A 25 20.97 -6.44 -22.12
N ASN A 26 21.21 -7.47 -22.93
CA ASN A 26 22.28 -8.40 -22.70
C ASN A 26 23.67 -7.75 -22.78
N ARG A 27 23.93 -6.90 -23.76
CA ARG A 27 25.22 -6.20 -23.89
C ARG A 27 25.47 -5.21 -22.76
N LEU A 28 24.47 -4.42 -22.37
CA LEU A 28 24.64 -3.32 -21.41
C LEU A 28 24.35 -3.70 -19.95
N LEU A 29 23.61 -4.77 -19.68
CA LEU A 29 23.12 -5.05 -18.33
C LEU A 29 23.45 -6.46 -17.79
N THR A 30 23.95 -7.38 -18.60
CA THR A 30 24.15 -8.77 -18.15
C THR A 30 25.59 -9.28 -18.20
N SER A 31 26.49 -8.59 -18.91
CA SER A 31 27.91 -8.95 -19.01
C SER A 31 28.70 -7.64 -18.86
N LEU A 32 28.96 -7.24 -17.61
CA LEU A 32 29.49 -5.93 -17.29
C LEU A 32 30.95 -6.04 -16.89
N GLU A 33 31.81 -5.59 -17.78
CA GLU A 33 33.21 -5.27 -17.46
C GLU A 33 33.28 -3.95 -16.67
N GLU A 34 34.40 -3.71 -15.98
CA GLU A 34 34.58 -2.46 -15.25
C GLU A 34 34.55 -1.26 -16.21
N VAL A 35 33.62 -0.30 -15.97
CA VAL A 35 33.47 0.89 -16.81
C VAL A 35 34.58 1.88 -16.50
N THR A 36 35.59 1.92 -17.37
CA THR A 36 36.74 2.83 -17.27
C THR A 36 36.54 4.09 -18.13
N LYS A 37 35.78 4.01 -19.21
CA LYS A 37 35.60 5.10 -20.18
C LYS A 37 34.69 6.20 -19.64
N LYS A 38 35.12 7.46 -19.81
CA LYS A 38 34.36 8.65 -19.40
C LYS A 38 34.07 9.51 -20.63
N TYR A 39 32.84 10.07 -20.64
CA TYR A 39 32.31 10.86 -21.75
C TYR A 39 31.96 12.28 -21.29
N THR A 40 32.21 13.27 -22.13
CA THR A 40 31.63 14.60 -22.00
C THR A 40 30.15 14.60 -22.43
N ILE A 41 29.38 15.61 -22.03
CA ILE A 41 27.99 15.75 -22.48
C ILE A 41 27.88 15.82 -24.00
N LYS A 42 28.84 16.47 -24.67
CA LYS A 42 28.87 16.51 -26.16
C LYS A 42 29.10 15.15 -26.78
N GLU A 43 29.97 14.32 -26.20
CA GLU A 43 30.20 12.94 -26.68
C GLU A 43 28.97 12.06 -26.44
N ILE A 44 28.25 12.24 -25.31
CA ILE A 44 26.97 11.57 -25.01
C ILE A 44 25.90 12.02 -26.03
N ALA A 45 25.75 13.32 -26.27
CA ALA A 45 24.80 13.87 -27.25
C ALA A 45 25.09 13.30 -28.65
N HIS A 46 26.35 13.24 -29.07
CA HIS A 46 26.74 12.63 -30.33
C HIS A 46 26.41 11.13 -30.40
N ALA A 47 26.65 10.37 -29.32
CA ALA A 47 26.31 8.96 -29.28
C ALA A 47 24.80 8.72 -29.41
N VAL A 48 23.95 9.48 -28.69
CA VAL A 48 22.49 9.38 -28.82
C VAL A 48 21.98 9.84 -30.18
N GLU A 49 22.56 10.88 -30.77
CA GLU A 49 22.24 11.33 -32.13
C GLU A 49 22.56 10.28 -33.22
N GLN A 50 23.59 9.45 -32.96
CA GLN A 50 23.89 8.29 -33.81
C GLN A 50 22.95 7.10 -33.60
N GLY A 51 21.95 7.20 -32.74
CA GLY A 51 21.02 6.12 -32.43
C GLY A 51 21.53 5.09 -31.42
N LYS A 52 22.61 5.38 -30.68
CA LYS A 52 23.15 4.51 -29.64
C LYS A 52 22.32 4.57 -28.40
N THR A 53 22.12 3.42 -27.75
CA THR A 53 21.48 3.32 -26.43
C THR A 53 22.47 3.60 -25.33
N ILE A 54 22.06 4.32 -24.31
CA ILE A 54 22.88 4.61 -23.12
C ILE A 54 22.18 4.12 -21.84
N VAL A 55 22.97 3.82 -20.79
CA VAL A 55 22.48 3.64 -19.43
C VAL A 55 23.20 4.66 -18.57
N PRO A 56 22.46 5.61 -17.96
CA PRO A 56 23.08 6.70 -17.18
C PRO A 56 23.83 6.25 -15.93
N HIS A 57 23.51 5.06 -15.43
CA HIS A 57 24.07 4.50 -14.21
C HIS A 57 25.15 3.47 -14.53
N VAL A 58 26.21 3.45 -13.71
CA VAL A 58 27.29 2.46 -13.80
C VAL A 58 26.90 1.23 -13.00
N LEU A 59 26.87 0.08 -13.69
CA LEU A 59 26.65 -1.23 -13.11
C LEU A 59 27.89 -2.09 -13.33
N SER A 60 28.16 -3.07 -12.47
CA SER A 60 29.25 -4.02 -12.66
C SER A 60 28.92 -5.40 -12.07
N GLY A 61 29.56 -6.43 -12.60
CA GLY A 61 29.39 -7.84 -12.20
C GLY A 61 28.55 -8.66 -13.20
N ASN A 62 28.71 -9.96 -13.15
CA ASN A 62 28.02 -10.89 -14.05
C ASN A 62 26.75 -11.42 -13.41
N LYS A 63 25.73 -11.65 -14.23
CA LYS A 63 24.55 -12.41 -13.84
C LYS A 63 24.96 -13.86 -13.52
N LYS A 64 24.64 -14.34 -12.32
CA LYS A 64 24.78 -15.76 -11.99
C LYS A 64 23.74 -16.58 -12.76
N GLU A 65 24.11 -17.77 -13.20
CA GLU A 65 23.17 -18.68 -13.84
C GLU A 65 21.99 -18.95 -12.90
N ASN A 66 20.76 -18.83 -13.44
CA ASN A 66 19.46 -19.03 -12.75
C ASN A 66 19.01 -17.99 -11.71
N GLU A 67 19.68 -16.84 -11.59
CA GLU A 67 19.19 -15.73 -10.79
C GLU A 67 18.51 -14.65 -11.67
N SER A 68 17.42 -14.06 -11.17
CA SER A 68 16.89 -12.82 -11.77
C SER A 68 17.91 -11.71 -11.53
N TYR A 69 18.26 -10.97 -12.59
CA TYR A 69 19.27 -9.91 -12.49
C TYR A 69 18.77 -8.76 -11.60
N ASN A 70 19.32 -8.63 -10.40
CA ASN A 70 19.03 -7.52 -9.51
C ASN A 70 19.95 -6.34 -9.81
N LYS A 71 19.46 -5.39 -10.61
CA LYS A 71 20.20 -4.19 -11.01
C LYS A 71 20.71 -3.36 -9.82
N ALA A 72 19.95 -3.29 -8.73
CA ALA A 72 20.37 -2.56 -7.54
C ALA A 72 21.58 -3.19 -6.84
N ALA A 73 21.69 -4.53 -6.83
CA ALA A 73 22.84 -5.24 -6.26
C ALA A 73 24.12 -5.04 -7.07
N HIS A 74 23.99 -4.70 -8.35
CA HIS A 74 25.12 -4.47 -9.26
C HIS A 74 25.44 -2.99 -9.45
N PHE A 75 24.70 -2.08 -8.80
CA PHE A 75 24.94 -0.65 -8.87
C PHE A 75 26.29 -0.24 -8.26
N LYS A 76 26.99 0.65 -8.94
CA LYS A 76 28.29 1.19 -8.50
C LYS A 76 28.26 2.70 -8.27
N GLU A 77 27.90 3.46 -9.28
CA GLU A 77 27.82 4.92 -9.19
C GLU A 77 26.85 5.48 -10.24
N ALA A 78 26.31 6.68 -9.95
CA ALA A 78 25.55 7.49 -10.88
C ALA A 78 25.94 8.96 -10.76
N GLN A 79 25.99 9.65 -11.89
CA GLN A 79 26.10 11.12 -11.97
C GLN A 79 25.12 11.73 -12.96
N LEU A 80 24.37 10.90 -13.69
CA LEU A 80 23.34 11.33 -14.65
C LEU A 80 21.99 10.77 -14.25
N PHE A 81 20.96 11.59 -14.29
CA PHE A 81 19.59 11.28 -13.89
C PHE A 81 18.63 11.63 -15.01
N LEU A 82 17.68 10.76 -15.26
CA LEU A 82 16.73 10.87 -16.37
C LEU A 82 15.35 11.30 -15.93
N ILE A 83 14.73 12.17 -16.73
CA ILE A 83 13.28 12.34 -16.82
C ILE A 83 12.84 12.06 -18.25
N ASP A 84 11.84 11.21 -18.40
CA ASP A 84 11.18 10.86 -19.68
C ASP A 84 9.82 11.58 -19.74
N ILE A 85 9.60 12.36 -20.81
CA ILE A 85 8.38 13.13 -21.04
C ILE A 85 7.71 12.58 -22.29
N ASP A 86 6.67 11.78 -22.10
CA ASP A 86 6.02 11.04 -23.20
C ASP A 86 4.91 11.83 -23.91
N ASN A 87 4.24 12.77 -23.26
CA ASN A 87 3.20 13.63 -23.83
C ASN A 87 2.15 12.87 -24.65
N ASP A 88 1.78 11.68 -24.20
CA ASP A 88 0.76 10.87 -24.85
C ASP A 88 -0.32 10.36 -23.89
N GLU A 89 -1.49 10.09 -24.42
CA GLU A 89 -2.61 9.49 -23.70
C GLU A 89 -3.19 8.29 -24.45
N THR A 90 -3.88 7.41 -23.74
CA THR A 90 -4.71 6.38 -24.33
C THR A 90 -6.17 6.81 -24.28
N ARG A 91 -6.95 6.54 -25.35
CA ARG A 91 -8.37 6.90 -25.42
C ARG A 91 -9.23 5.64 -25.42
N LYS A 92 -10.43 5.80 -24.87
CA LYS A 92 -11.46 4.75 -24.86
C LYS A 92 -12.47 5.02 -25.96
N ASP A 93 -13.01 3.96 -26.52
CA ASP A 93 -14.17 4.05 -27.40
C ASP A 93 -15.37 4.60 -26.63
N THR A 94 -16.01 5.63 -27.15
CA THR A 94 -17.12 6.32 -26.45
C THR A 94 -18.39 5.48 -26.33
N LYS A 95 -18.52 4.39 -27.11
CA LYS A 95 -19.69 3.52 -27.11
C LYS A 95 -19.47 2.26 -26.26
N THR A 96 -18.27 1.68 -26.32
CA THR A 96 -17.94 0.43 -25.65
C THR A 96 -17.21 0.62 -24.32
N GLY A 97 -16.61 1.80 -24.10
CA GLY A 97 -15.77 2.08 -22.92
C GLY A 97 -14.41 1.37 -22.92
N GLU A 98 -14.10 0.57 -23.95
CA GLU A 98 -12.84 -0.15 -24.07
C GLU A 98 -11.72 0.72 -24.63
N LEU A 99 -10.48 0.43 -24.28
CA LEU A 99 -9.32 1.11 -24.86
C LEU A 99 -9.24 0.88 -26.37
N LEU A 100 -9.09 1.95 -27.13
CA LEU A 100 -8.81 1.87 -28.56
C LEU A 100 -7.45 1.19 -28.77
N ARG A 101 -7.42 0.18 -29.66
CA ARG A 101 -6.23 -0.64 -29.92
C ARG A 101 -5.88 -0.65 -31.39
N ASP A 102 -4.59 -0.88 -31.68
CA ASP A 102 -4.11 -1.11 -33.03
C ASP A 102 -4.45 -2.55 -33.50
N GLU A 103 -4.12 -2.85 -34.76
CA GLU A 103 -4.31 -4.18 -35.35
C GLU A 103 -3.59 -5.32 -34.66
N ASN A 104 -2.59 -5.00 -33.81
CA ASN A 104 -1.83 -5.96 -33.00
C ASN A 104 -2.34 -6.04 -31.55
N GLY A 105 -3.47 -5.39 -31.23
CA GLY A 105 -4.09 -5.40 -29.92
C GLY A 105 -3.40 -4.49 -28.88
N LYS A 106 -2.45 -3.63 -29.28
CA LYS A 106 -1.82 -2.65 -28.39
C LYS A 106 -2.70 -1.39 -28.25
N PRO A 107 -2.78 -0.78 -27.07
CA PRO A 107 -3.48 0.50 -26.91
C PRO A 107 -2.93 1.57 -27.85
N LEU A 108 -3.82 2.21 -28.60
CA LEU A 108 -3.48 3.35 -29.44
C LEU A 108 -3.11 4.54 -28.56
N LYS A 109 -2.03 5.22 -28.93
CA LYS A 109 -1.55 6.42 -28.26
C LYS A 109 -1.91 7.65 -29.08
N TYR A 110 -2.34 8.70 -28.39
CA TYR A 110 -2.71 9.99 -28.95
C TYR A 110 -1.83 11.08 -28.37
N ALA A 111 -1.41 12.04 -29.19
CA ALA A 111 -0.64 13.18 -28.72
C ALA A 111 -1.52 14.11 -27.87
N LEU A 112 -0.99 14.60 -26.76
CA LEU A 112 -1.69 15.55 -25.91
C LEU A 112 -1.99 16.86 -26.63
N GLU A 113 -3.11 17.51 -26.30
CA GLU A 113 -3.47 18.82 -26.83
C GLU A 113 -2.54 19.94 -26.35
N ASN A 114 -2.14 19.86 -25.11
CA ASN A 114 -1.22 20.79 -24.46
C ASN A 114 -0.01 20.02 -23.96
N PRO A 115 0.95 19.65 -24.81
CA PRO A 115 2.12 18.89 -24.42
C PRO A 115 3.07 19.72 -23.55
N ALA A 116 3.76 19.06 -22.63
CA ALA A 116 4.89 19.64 -21.95
C ALA A 116 6.05 19.85 -22.95
N ASP A 117 6.16 21.03 -23.49
CA ASP A 117 7.16 21.42 -24.49
C ASP A 117 8.48 21.86 -23.85
N ILE A 118 9.43 22.33 -24.67
CA ILE A 118 10.72 22.82 -24.18
C ILE A 118 10.58 24.07 -23.28
N ASN A 119 9.54 24.88 -23.46
CA ASN A 119 9.30 26.06 -22.61
C ASN A 119 8.84 25.61 -21.22
N TYR A 120 8.00 24.57 -21.14
CA TYR A 120 7.63 23.95 -19.88
C TYR A 120 8.85 23.37 -19.17
N ILE A 121 9.72 22.62 -19.87
CA ILE A 121 10.95 22.07 -19.30
C ILE A 121 11.82 23.20 -18.71
N ASN A 122 12.01 24.28 -19.48
CA ASN A 122 12.79 25.44 -19.03
C ASN A 122 12.15 26.15 -17.83
N ALA A 123 10.82 26.26 -17.79
CA ALA A 123 10.10 26.88 -16.67
C ALA A 123 10.27 26.06 -15.38
N VAL A 124 10.14 24.72 -15.45
CA VAL A 124 10.40 23.82 -14.31
C VAL A 124 11.83 23.93 -13.84
N CYS A 125 12.80 23.90 -14.76
CA CYS A 125 14.22 24.02 -14.44
C CYS A 125 14.52 25.37 -13.74
N LYS A 126 13.92 26.46 -14.21
CA LYS A 126 14.06 27.79 -13.59
C LYS A 126 13.42 27.84 -12.20
N LYS A 127 12.24 27.24 -12.03
CA LYS A 127 11.52 27.19 -10.76
C LYS A 127 12.34 26.52 -9.66
N TYR A 128 12.95 25.38 -9.97
CA TYR A 128 13.71 24.60 -8.98
C TYR A 128 15.22 24.88 -8.97
N GLY A 129 15.69 25.80 -9.79
CA GLY A 129 17.13 26.14 -9.86
C GLY A 129 18.01 25.02 -10.39
N ILE A 130 17.45 24.09 -11.18
CA ILE A 130 18.16 22.95 -11.78
C ILE A 130 18.53 23.25 -13.23
N VAL A 131 19.62 22.66 -13.72
CA VAL A 131 20.11 22.85 -15.09
C VAL A 131 20.16 21.48 -15.80
N PRO A 132 19.47 21.28 -16.93
CA PRO A 132 19.60 20.03 -17.69
C PRO A 132 20.98 19.98 -18.36
N ALA A 133 21.58 18.79 -18.33
CA ALA A 133 22.85 18.52 -19.03
C ALA A 133 22.64 18.20 -20.50
N LEU A 134 21.55 17.45 -20.81
CA LEU A 134 21.18 17.08 -22.17
C LEU A 134 19.65 17.00 -22.30
N VAL A 135 19.09 17.60 -23.35
CA VAL A 135 17.69 17.45 -23.75
C VAL A 135 17.64 17.04 -25.20
N TYR A 136 16.94 15.93 -25.46
CA TYR A 136 16.76 15.47 -26.85
C TYR A 136 15.40 14.82 -27.08
N GLU A 137 14.94 14.89 -28.34
CA GLU A 137 13.71 14.22 -28.78
C GLU A 137 13.96 12.72 -28.99
N SER A 138 13.08 11.88 -28.43
CA SER A 138 13.14 10.43 -28.59
C SER A 138 12.84 9.97 -30.02
N PHE A 139 13.13 8.71 -30.38
CA PHE A 139 12.74 8.11 -31.66
C PHE A 139 11.26 8.23 -31.99
N SER A 140 10.39 8.31 -31.00
CA SER A 140 8.94 8.39 -31.19
C SER A 140 8.42 9.81 -31.35
N SER A 141 9.23 10.83 -31.08
CA SER A 141 8.88 12.22 -31.31
C SER A 141 8.74 12.52 -32.83
N ARG A 142 7.95 13.51 -33.16
CA ARG A 142 7.63 13.92 -34.53
C ARG A 142 6.81 12.90 -35.37
N LYS A 143 6.56 11.69 -34.87
CA LYS A 143 5.58 10.77 -35.48
C LYS A 143 4.19 11.29 -35.21
N THR A 144 3.25 11.00 -36.13
CA THR A 144 1.86 11.40 -35.96
C THR A 144 1.01 10.33 -35.30
N ASP A 145 0.06 10.77 -34.52
CA ASP A 145 -0.99 9.93 -33.93
C ASP A 145 -2.09 9.62 -34.99
N PRO A 146 -3.09 8.78 -34.69
CA PRO A 146 -4.18 8.47 -35.61
C PRO A 146 -5.01 9.70 -36.05
N THR A 147 -4.92 10.83 -35.32
CA THR A 147 -5.59 12.10 -35.69
C THR A 147 -4.71 13.00 -36.58
N GLY A 148 -3.46 12.61 -36.88
CA GLY A 148 -2.49 13.40 -37.63
C GLY A 148 -1.68 14.39 -36.78
N ARG A 149 -1.83 14.39 -35.42
CA ARG A 149 -1.08 15.28 -34.53
C ARG A 149 0.28 14.66 -34.22
N ALA A 150 1.35 15.45 -34.33
CA ALA A 150 2.71 14.99 -34.03
C ALA A 150 2.96 14.83 -32.53
N PHE A 151 3.59 13.72 -32.13
CA PHE A 151 4.08 13.53 -30.76
C PHE A 151 5.27 14.45 -30.48
N GLN A 152 5.30 14.97 -29.24
CA GLN A 152 6.43 15.69 -28.67
C GLN A 152 6.94 14.89 -27.46
N LYS A 153 8.04 14.18 -27.61
CA LYS A 153 8.60 13.27 -26.60
C LYS A 153 10.04 13.58 -26.32
N TYR A 154 10.38 13.84 -25.07
CA TYR A 154 11.69 14.31 -24.67
C TYR A 154 12.33 13.40 -23.62
N HIS A 155 13.64 13.18 -23.76
CA HIS A 155 14.50 12.70 -22.69
C HIS A 155 15.31 13.88 -22.13
N VAL A 156 15.23 14.08 -20.82
CA VAL A 156 15.94 15.16 -20.12
C VAL A 156 16.88 14.54 -19.11
N LEU A 157 18.20 14.76 -19.27
CA LEU A 157 19.22 14.31 -18.35
C LEU A 157 19.75 15.46 -17.50
N PHE A 158 19.88 15.21 -16.22
CA PHE A 158 20.51 16.10 -15.23
C PHE A 158 21.82 15.48 -14.75
N ALA A 159 22.86 16.31 -14.60
CA ALA A 159 24.15 15.87 -14.08
C ALA A 159 24.34 16.36 -12.65
N SER A 160 24.83 15.50 -11.74
CA SER A 160 25.27 15.89 -10.40
C SER A 160 26.74 16.36 -10.40
N ASP A 161 27.08 17.19 -9.43
CA ASP A 161 28.44 17.72 -9.22
C ASP A 161 29.45 16.64 -8.78
N LYS A 162 28.96 15.56 -8.15
CA LYS A 162 29.75 14.43 -7.67
C LYS A 162 29.08 13.10 -7.97
N PRO A 163 29.85 12.01 -8.13
CA PRO A 163 29.29 10.67 -8.26
C PRO A 163 28.59 10.22 -6.98
N ILE A 164 27.47 9.52 -7.11
CA ILE A 164 26.67 8.98 -6.04
C ILE A 164 26.79 7.47 -6.07
N THR A 165 27.25 6.88 -4.98
CA THR A 165 27.50 5.44 -4.83
C THR A 165 26.42 4.71 -4.05
N ASP A 166 25.48 5.44 -3.46
CA ASP A 166 24.33 4.89 -2.75
C ASP A 166 23.09 4.84 -3.66
N SER A 167 22.56 3.64 -3.86
CA SER A 167 21.42 3.39 -4.74
C SER A 167 20.12 4.01 -4.22
N GLU A 168 19.96 4.17 -2.91
CA GLU A 168 18.78 4.80 -2.32
C GLU A 168 18.75 6.30 -2.65
N THR A 169 19.87 6.98 -2.51
CA THR A 169 20.02 8.39 -2.90
C THR A 169 19.70 8.60 -4.38
N VAL A 170 20.16 7.70 -5.27
CA VAL A 170 19.84 7.76 -6.71
C VAL A 170 18.32 7.64 -6.94
N LEU A 171 17.64 6.71 -6.26
CA LEU A 171 16.21 6.56 -6.37
C LEU A 171 15.45 7.78 -5.81
N ASN A 172 15.94 8.38 -4.74
CA ASN A 172 15.35 9.57 -4.14
C ASN A 172 15.52 10.81 -5.03
N ILE A 173 16.66 10.96 -5.72
CA ILE A 173 16.85 12.01 -6.74
C ILE A 173 15.88 11.79 -7.90
N THR A 174 15.74 10.55 -8.39
CA THR A 174 14.80 10.24 -9.46
C THR A 174 13.37 10.62 -9.07
N LYS A 175 12.94 10.26 -7.85
CA LYS A 175 11.62 10.67 -7.32
C LYS A 175 11.48 12.19 -7.20
N SER A 176 12.52 12.87 -6.71
CA SER A 176 12.55 14.34 -6.58
C SER A 176 12.33 15.01 -7.94
N LEU A 177 13.07 14.59 -8.95
CA LEU A 177 12.91 15.08 -10.32
C LEU A 177 11.51 14.76 -10.88
N GLN A 178 10.97 13.56 -10.64
CA GLN A 178 9.60 13.23 -11.04
C GLN A 178 8.56 14.14 -10.36
N PHE A 179 8.77 14.50 -9.11
CA PHE A 179 7.91 15.46 -8.41
C PHE A 179 8.04 16.88 -8.97
N MET A 180 9.24 17.31 -9.33
CA MET A 180 9.45 18.63 -9.96
C MET A 180 8.74 18.76 -11.31
N PHE A 181 8.69 17.65 -12.08
CA PHE A 181 8.00 17.52 -13.37
C PHE A 181 6.63 16.87 -13.25
N SER A 182 5.96 17.02 -12.10
CA SER A 182 4.68 16.36 -11.82
C SER A 182 3.63 16.60 -12.91
N GLY A 183 2.97 15.51 -13.33
CA GLY A 183 1.96 15.53 -14.40
C GLY A 183 2.51 15.37 -15.82
N SER A 184 3.83 15.46 -16.04
CA SER A 184 4.45 15.35 -17.37
C SER A 184 5.53 14.29 -17.46
N ALA A 185 6.15 13.90 -16.34
CA ALA A 185 7.16 12.85 -16.28
C ALA A 185 6.53 11.45 -16.23
N ASP A 186 7.10 10.51 -17.00
CA ASP A 186 6.74 9.11 -16.90
C ASP A 186 7.19 8.55 -15.53
N ILE A 187 6.23 8.30 -14.64
CA ILE A 187 6.47 7.76 -13.29
C ILE A 187 6.94 6.29 -13.30
N SER A 188 6.86 5.59 -14.43
CA SER A 188 7.39 4.23 -14.58
C SER A 188 8.92 4.17 -14.63
N THR A 189 9.59 5.31 -14.81
CA THR A 189 11.06 5.40 -14.94
C THR A 189 11.77 5.36 -13.56
N LYS A 190 11.47 4.35 -12.73
CA LYS A 190 12.03 4.23 -11.36
C LYS A 190 13.27 3.36 -11.27
N ASP A 191 13.65 2.68 -12.35
CA ASP A 191 14.64 1.61 -12.29
C ASP A 191 16.08 2.11 -12.41
N ILE A 192 16.94 1.62 -11.54
CA ILE A 192 18.39 1.67 -11.75
C ILE A 192 18.73 0.87 -13.01
N GLY A 193 19.58 1.41 -13.89
CA GLY A 193 19.95 0.73 -15.14
C GLY A 193 18.87 0.81 -16.24
N ARG A 194 18.06 1.87 -16.26
CA ARG A 194 17.13 2.15 -17.35
C ARG A 194 17.88 2.37 -18.66
N LEU A 195 17.45 1.67 -19.72
CA LEU A 195 17.93 1.90 -21.08
C LEU A 195 17.31 3.19 -21.64
N LEU A 196 18.14 4.11 -22.10
CA LEU A 196 17.74 5.25 -22.89
C LEU A 196 18.13 4.99 -24.34
N TYR A 197 17.12 4.81 -25.17
CA TYR A 197 17.34 4.71 -26.61
C TYR A 197 17.77 6.06 -27.17
N GLY A 198 18.67 6.06 -28.12
CA GLY A 198 19.13 7.24 -28.82
C GLY A 198 18.02 7.90 -29.65
N THR A 199 18.44 8.66 -30.63
CA THR A 199 17.58 9.33 -31.64
C THR A 199 18.25 9.26 -33.00
N VAL A 200 17.67 9.87 -34.01
CA VAL A 200 18.28 9.97 -35.38
C VAL A 200 18.76 11.38 -35.63
N LYS A 201 19.79 11.49 -36.48
CA LYS A 201 20.24 12.78 -36.98
C LYS A 201 19.24 13.28 -38.03
N GLU A 202 18.60 14.42 -37.76
CA GLU A 202 17.63 15.07 -38.63
C GLU A 202 17.85 16.58 -38.58
N GLU A 203 17.28 17.28 -39.56
CA GLU A 203 17.20 18.75 -39.60
C GLU A 203 15.73 19.17 -39.44
N PRO A 204 15.37 20.00 -38.44
CA PRO A 204 16.22 20.52 -37.39
C PRO A 204 16.70 19.41 -36.42
N SER A 205 17.86 19.59 -35.79
CA SER A 205 18.46 18.62 -34.88
C SER A 205 17.47 18.18 -33.81
N ARG A 206 17.52 16.90 -33.47
CA ARG A 206 16.77 16.33 -32.32
C ARG A 206 17.46 16.56 -30.98
N ILE A 207 18.75 16.98 -30.98
CA ILE A 207 19.44 17.45 -29.78
C ILE A 207 19.06 18.91 -29.57
N ILE A 208 18.28 19.17 -28.50
CA ILE A 208 17.71 20.51 -28.24
C ILE A 208 18.62 21.33 -27.34
N HIS A 209 19.23 20.70 -26.35
CA HIS A 209 20.06 21.37 -25.36
C HIS A 209 21.23 20.52 -24.91
N THR A 210 22.41 21.14 -24.76
CA THR A 210 23.59 20.53 -24.12
C THR A 210 24.24 21.54 -23.16
N SER A 211 24.61 21.09 -21.96
CA SER A 211 25.29 21.92 -20.97
C SER A 211 26.30 21.11 -20.18
N GLU A 212 27.48 21.70 -19.92
CA GLU A 212 28.49 21.11 -19.05
C GLU A 212 28.28 21.51 -17.55
N LYS A 213 27.19 22.24 -17.25
CA LYS A 213 26.85 22.62 -15.88
C LYS A 213 26.27 21.43 -15.14
N THR A 214 26.58 21.34 -13.86
CA THR A 214 26.11 20.31 -12.95
C THR A 214 25.20 20.90 -11.88
N ASN A 215 24.42 20.09 -11.23
CA ASN A 215 23.56 20.41 -10.11
C ASN A 215 24.16 19.83 -8.82
N THR A 216 24.03 20.49 -7.69
CA THR A 216 24.38 19.87 -6.42
C THR A 216 23.39 18.78 -6.07
N VAL A 217 23.83 17.80 -5.28
CA VAL A 217 22.97 16.69 -4.84
C VAL A 217 21.79 17.21 -4.02
N GLU A 218 22.02 18.25 -3.21
CA GLU A 218 21.00 18.89 -2.36
C GLU A 218 19.88 19.51 -3.20
N VAL A 219 20.24 20.20 -4.30
CA VAL A 219 19.25 20.80 -5.22
C VAL A 219 18.46 19.70 -5.94
N LEU A 220 19.11 18.62 -6.36
CA LEU A 220 18.43 17.49 -6.99
C LEU A 220 17.48 16.76 -6.03
N LEU A 221 17.78 16.74 -4.74
CA LEU A 221 16.93 16.13 -3.70
C LEU A 221 15.88 17.10 -3.12
N SER A 222 15.91 18.37 -3.48
CA SER A 222 15.15 19.43 -2.78
C SER A 222 13.65 19.12 -2.67
N GLU A 223 13.00 18.71 -3.75
CA GLU A 223 11.56 18.43 -3.74
C GLU A 223 11.22 17.13 -3.00
N TYR A 224 12.11 16.13 -3.05
CA TYR A 224 11.95 14.92 -2.25
C TYR A 224 12.07 15.22 -0.75
N ASN A 225 13.08 16.01 -0.35
CA ASN A 225 13.30 16.39 1.05
C ASN A 225 12.18 17.30 1.56
N ARG A 226 11.73 18.28 0.76
CA ARG A 226 10.58 19.12 1.09
C ARG A 226 9.34 18.29 1.39
N ARG A 227 9.00 17.33 0.52
CA ARG A 227 7.85 16.43 0.72
C ARG A 227 8.04 15.45 1.88
N LYS A 228 9.28 15.04 2.15
CA LYS A 228 9.62 14.23 3.31
C LYS A 228 9.49 15.02 4.60
N GLU A 229 9.90 16.28 4.63
CA GLU A 229 9.74 17.20 5.76
C GLU A 229 8.26 17.53 6.00
N GLU A 230 7.48 17.77 4.96
CA GLU A 230 6.02 17.96 5.05
C GLU A 230 5.28 16.70 5.56
N SER A 231 5.86 15.53 5.35
CA SER A 231 5.36 14.24 5.87
C SER A 231 5.95 13.85 7.23
N SER A 232 6.92 14.60 7.75
CA SER A 232 7.57 14.32 9.04
C SER A 232 7.02 15.26 10.12
N PRO A 233 6.67 14.75 11.31
CA PRO A 233 6.20 15.61 12.40
C PRO A 233 7.36 16.47 12.95
N VAL A 234 7.07 17.73 13.17
CA VAL A 234 7.97 18.70 13.78
C VAL A 234 8.26 18.32 15.23
N PRO A 235 9.51 18.35 15.74
CA PRO A 235 9.80 18.11 17.15
C PRO A 235 9.33 19.29 18.01
N GLU A 236 8.55 18.99 19.05
CA GLU A 236 8.25 19.95 20.11
C GLU A 236 9.51 20.28 20.92
N HIS A 237 9.92 21.54 20.91
CA HIS A 237 10.83 22.11 21.89
C HIS A 237 10.10 23.10 22.79
N GLN A 238 10.28 22.87 24.08
CA GLN A 238 10.01 23.65 25.27
C GLN A 238 9.67 25.15 25.09
N THR A 239 8.66 25.53 25.86
CA THR A 239 8.23 26.89 26.17
C THR A 239 9.35 27.92 26.33
N HIS A 240 9.56 28.72 25.31
CA HIS A 240 9.95 30.11 25.42
C HIS A 240 9.27 30.90 24.31
N ARG A 241 8.65 32.03 24.71
CA ARG A 241 8.03 32.98 23.79
C ARG A 241 9.04 33.42 22.71
N GLU A 242 8.96 32.78 21.54
CA GLU A 242 9.49 33.34 20.30
C GLU A 242 8.43 33.14 19.22
N GLN A 243 8.19 34.21 18.48
CA GLN A 243 7.24 34.25 17.38
C GLN A 243 7.61 33.18 16.34
N SER A 244 6.86 32.09 16.27
CA SER A 244 6.95 31.13 15.17
C SER A 244 6.32 31.79 13.95
N SER A 245 7.13 32.19 12.97
CA SER A 245 6.69 32.60 11.64
C SER A 245 6.23 31.35 10.87
N GLY A 246 4.98 30.94 11.04
CA GLY A 246 4.27 30.08 10.09
C GLY A 246 4.18 30.85 8.76
N GLU A 247 4.34 30.15 7.66
CA GLU A 247 4.17 30.73 6.32
C GLU A 247 2.70 31.13 6.14
N PHE A 248 2.45 32.40 5.75
CA PHE A 248 1.11 32.96 5.63
C PHE A 248 0.30 32.28 4.51
N ASN A 249 -0.81 31.66 4.84
CA ASN A 249 -1.68 30.99 3.88
C ASN A 249 -2.63 32.01 3.21
N ALA A 250 -2.32 32.37 1.98
CA ALA A 250 -3.06 33.34 1.20
C ALA A 250 -4.45 32.85 0.78
N ASP A 251 -4.65 31.56 0.62
CA ASP A 251 -5.94 30.95 0.23
C ASP A 251 -6.98 31.13 1.35
N ILE A 252 -6.54 30.90 2.59
CA ILE A 252 -7.39 31.16 3.77
C ILE A 252 -7.69 32.64 3.89
N ALA A 253 -6.69 33.51 3.73
CA ALA A 253 -6.89 34.95 3.75
C ALA A 253 -7.92 35.40 2.71
N LEU A 254 -7.83 34.93 1.47
CA LEU A 254 -8.73 35.30 0.39
C LEU A 254 -10.18 34.85 0.65
N SER A 255 -10.38 33.69 1.31
CA SER A 255 -11.71 33.18 1.63
C SER A 255 -12.50 34.07 2.61
N HIS A 256 -11.81 34.90 3.40
CA HIS A 256 -12.39 35.85 4.34
C HIS A 256 -12.51 37.27 3.79
N ILE A 257 -12.11 37.50 2.54
CA ILE A 257 -12.20 38.82 1.89
C ILE A 257 -13.34 38.80 0.88
N SER A 258 -14.22 39.81 0.92
CA SER A 258 -15.28 39.94 -0.08
C SER A 258 -14.72 40.34 -1.43
N ALA A 259 -15.17 39.64 -2.49
CA ALA A 259 -14.89 40.08 -3.88
C ALA A 259 -15.76 41.27 -4.33
N ASP A 260 -16.79 41.60 -3.58
CA ASP A 260 -17.66 42.73 -3.84
C ASP A 260 -17.04 44.03 -3.28
N THR A 261 -16.11 44.60 -4.04
CA THR A 261 -15.36 45.77 -3.68
C THR A 261 -15.10 46.64 -4.90
N ASP A 262 -14.64 47.90 -4.73
CA ASP A 262 -14.30 48.75 -5.87
C ASP A 262 -13.11 48.18 -6.69
N ARG A 263 -13.09 48.51 -8.00
CA ARG A 263 -12.13 47.93 -8.91
C ARG A 263 -10.67 48.14 -8.48
N SER A 264 -10.31 49.27 -7.89
CA SER A 264 -8.96 49.58 -7.44
C SER A 264 -8.53 48.65 -6.30
N THR A 265 -9.43 48.48 -5.33
CA THR A 265 -9.25 47.57 -4.19
C THR A 265 -9.22 46.11 -4.63
N TRP A 266 -10.12 45.71 -5.54
CA TRP A 266 -10.14 44.37 -6.13
C TRP A 266 -8.80 44.02 -6.84
N LEU A 267 -8.26 44.95 -7.66
CA LEU A 267 -6.95 44.74 -8.30
C LEU A 267 -5.79 44.65 -7.31
N LYS A 268 -5.82 45.44 -6.21
CA LYS A 268 -4.81 45.37 -5.16
C LYS A 268 -4.84 44.04 -4.43
N ILE A 269 -6.02 43.56 -4.06
CA ILE A 269 -6.21 42.25 -3.40
C ILE A 269 -5.75 41.15 -4.35
N SER A 270 -6.16 41.18 -5.62
CA SER A 270 -5.78 40.22 -6.64
C SER A 270 -4.26 40.14 -6.85
N ALA A 271 -3.59 41.28 -6.96
CA ALA A 271 -2.14 41.35 -7.08
C ALA A 271 -1.44 40.83 -5.80
N ALA A 272 -1.94 41.19 -4.63
CA ALA A 272 -1.40 40.74 -3.35
C ALA A 272 -1.54 39.23 -3.19
N TYR A 273 -2.68 38.66 -3.56
CA TYR A 273 -2.93 37.22 -3.52
C TYR A 273 -2.00 36.46 -4.50
N LYS A 274 -1.85 36.95 -5.73
CA LYS A 274 -0.90 36.38 -6.68
C LYS A 274 0.55 36.41 -6.16
N ASN A 275 0.94 37.50 -5.48
CA ASN A 275 2.29 37.71 -4.93
C ASN A 275 2.59 36.82 -3.72
N THR A 276 1.59 36.36 -3.00
CA THR A 276 1.72 35.39 -1.89
C THR A 276 1.59 33.94 -2.34
N GLY A 277 1.68 33.68 -3.64
CA GLY A 277 1.68 32.32 -4.17
C GLY A 277 0.29 31.73 -4.42
N GLY A 278 -0.77 32.52 -4.33
CA GLY A 278 -2.15 32.07 -4.56
C GLY A 278 -2.40 31.54 -5.98
N SER A 279 -3.34 30.61 -6.12
CA SER A 279 -3.65 29.93 -7.38
C SER A 279 -4.67 30.69 -8.24
N PHE A 280 -4.53 30.61 -9.57
CA PHE A 280 -5.49 31.21 -10.49
C PHE A 280 -6.91 30.66 -10.30
N SER A 281 -7.05 29.37 -10.08
CA SER A 281 -8.34 28.68 -9.92
C SER A 281 -9.15 29.21 -8.72
N LEU A 282 -8.52 29.30 -7.54
CA LEU A 282 -9.18 29.85 -6.34
C LEU A 282 -9.48 31.35 -6.46
N TRP A 283 -8.55 32.12 -7.07
CA TRP A 283 -8.81 33.51 -7.36
C TRP A 283 -9.97 33.72 -8.35
N GLU A 284 -10.08 32.91 -9.38
CA GLU A 284 -11.22 32.95 -10.32
C GLU A 284 -12.54 32.64 -9.62
N GLN A 285 -12.58 31.64 -8.74
CA GLN A 285 -13.76 31.33 -7.91
C GLN A 285 -14.12 32.53 -7.02
N TRP A 286 -13.13 33.09 -6.33
CA TRP A 286 -13.33 34.30 -5.49
C TRP A 286 -13.89 35.46 -6.31
N CYS A 287 -13.36 35.77 -7.48
CA CYS A 287 -13.88 36.83 -8.36
C CYS A 287 -15.36 36.62 -8.71
N ARG A 288 -15.80 35.39 -8.88
CA ARG A 288 -17.19 35.05 -9.21
C ARG A 288 -18.15 35.19 -8.04
N THR A 289 -17.67 35.31 -6.81
CA THR A 289 -18.54 35.60 -5.61
C THR A 289 -18.92 37.04 -5.48
N GLY A 290 -18.28 37.97 -6.19
CA GLY A 290 -18.57 39.39 -6.22
C GLY A 290 -19.34 39.86 -7.47
N ASN A 291 -19.41 41.18 -7.68
CA ASN A 291 -20.10 41.82 -8.83
C ASN A 291 -19.35 41.70 -10.16
N TYR A 292 -18.80 40.54 -10.47
CA TYR A 292 -18.10 40.30 -11.72
C TYR A 292 -19.10 40.20 -12.91
N ASP A 293 -19.03 41.18 -13.84
CA ASP A 293 -20.00 41.33 -14.94
C ASP A 293 -19.68 40.48 -16.20
N GLY A 294 -18.59 39.68 -16.18
CA GLY A 294 -18.22 38.80 -17.28
C GLY A 294 -17.60 39.48 -18.52
N LYS A 295 -17.42 40.80 -18.53
CA LYS A 295 -16.92 41.55 -19.72
C LYS A 295 -15.42 41.34 -19.95
N GLU A 296 -14.63 41.09 -18.94
CA GLU A 296 -13.19 40.86 -19.02
C GLU A 296 -12.86 39.38 -18.86
N LYS A 297 -11.90 38.87 -19.63
CA LYS A 297 -11.38 37.51 -19.43
C LYS A 297 -10.46 37.53 -18.19
N LEU A 298 -10.88 36.88 -17.11
CA LEU A 298 -10.12 36.80 -15.86
C LEU A 298 -8.68 36.31 -16.06
N SER A 299 -8.44 35.37 -16.97
CA SER A 299 -7.07 34.94 -17.29
C SER A 299 -6.16 36.06 -17.78
N LYS A 300 -6.69 37.00 -18.62
CA LYS A 300 -5.93 38.15 -19.08
C LYS A 300 -5.66 39.15 -17.93
N VAL A 301 -6.62 39.32 -17.06
CA VAL A 301 -6.43 40.18 -15.87
C VAL A 301 -5.37 39.59 -14.96
N TRP A 302 -5.46 38.28 -14.66
CA TRP A 302 -4.48 37.57 -13.87
C TRP A 302 -3.05 37.70 -14.41
N ASP A 303 -2.89 37.52 -15.72
CA ASP A 303 -1.58 37.66 -16.37
C ASP A 303 -1.03 39.09 -16.29
N SER A 304 -1.90 40.09 -16.30
CA SER A 304 -1.51 41.53 -16.22
C SER A 304 -1.21 42.00 -14.81
N LEU A 305 -1.53 41.24 -13.76
CA LEU A 305 -1.25 41.62 -12.37
C LEU A 305 0.26 41.65 -12.13
N THR A 306 0.80 42.83 -11.78
CA THR A 306 2.21 43.05 -11.53
C THR A 306 2.56 43.07 -10.04
N ASN A 307 3.80 42.70 -9.70
CA ASN A 307 4.34 42.53 -8.34
C ASN A 307 4.57 43.84 -7.57
N THR A 308 3.64 44.79 -7.54
CA THR A 308 3.87 46.13 -6.95
C THR A 308 3.30 46.32 -5.55
N ALA A 309 2.60 45.33 -4.99
CA ALA A 309 2.00 45.42 -3.64
C ALA A 309 2.65 44.38 -2.67
N PRO A 310 2.90 44.74 -1.39
CA PRO A 310 3.32 43.78 -0.38
C PRO A 310 2.16 42.77 -0.17
N GLY A 311 2.37 41.50 -0.52
CA GLY A 311 1.32 40.50 -0.60
C GLY A 311 0.55 40.33 0.73
N GLU A 312 1.23 39.80 1.73
CA GLU A 312 0.66 39.48 3.05
C GLU A 312 0.05 40.70 3.78
N ALA A 313 0.78 41.81 3.83
CA ALA A 313 0.29 43.03 4.50
C ALA A 313 -0.99 43.60 3.85
N THR A 314 -1.14 43.43 2.53
CA THR A 314 -2.34 43.91 1.81
C THR A 314 -3.52 43.01 2.09
N LEU A 315 -3.34 41.68 2.10
CA LEU A 315 -4.39 40.69 2.42
C LEU A 315 -4.86 40.86 3.89
N THR A 316 -3.90 40.98 4.81
CA THR A 316 -4.18 41.21 6.24
C THR A 316 -4.98 42.50 6.46
N LYS A 317 -4.64 43.57 5.74
CA LYS A 317 -5.38 44.84 5.78
C LYS A 317 -6.81 44.68 5.22
N ALA A 318 -6.95 43.95 4.10
CA ALA A 318 -8.26 43.68 3.50
C ALA A 318 -9.16 42.83 4.39
N ILE A 319 -8.66 41.84 5.12
CA ILE A 319 -9.39 41.08 6.13
C ILE A 319 -9.90 42.04 7.23
N LYS A 320 -9.05 42.97 7.71
CA LYS A 320 -9.44 43.92 8.74
C LYS A 320 -10.50 44.90 8.26
N GLU A 321 -10.44 45.32 7.00
CA GLU A 321 -11.38 46.27 6.39
C GLU A 321 -12.70 45.60 5.95
N SER A 322 -12.73 44.25 5.78
CA SER A 322 -13.96 43.51 5.46
C SER A 322 -15.00 43.49 6.58
N GLY A 323 -14.69 44.04 7.76
CA GLY A 323 -15.61 44.12 8.90
C GLY A 323 -15.78 42.76 9.62
N ALA A 324 -14.90 41.81 9.39
CA ALA A 324 -14.95 40.53 10.07
C ALA A 324 -14.85 40.70 11.58
N SER A 325 -15.80 40.17 12.31
CA SER A 325 -15.92 40.35 13.77
C SER A 325 -14.79 39.66 14.55
N ASP A 326 -14.03 38.79 13.92
CA ASP A 326 -12.94 38.05 14.56
C ASP A 326 -11.61 38.06 13.76
N TYR A 327 -11.13 39.23 13.48
CA TYR A 327 -9.88 39.47 12.79
C TYR A 327 -8.70 38.69 13.34
N ASN A 328 -8.57 38.57 14.68
CA ASN A 328 -7.45 37.87 15.30
C ASN A 328 -7.52 36.35 15.07
N ASN A 329 -8.71 35.77 15.07
CA ASN A 329 -8.86 34.34 14.78
C ASN A 329 -8.58 34.03 13.30
N ILE A 330 -9.08 34.86 12.38
CA ILE A 330 -8.80 34.72 10.95
C ILE A 330 -7.27 34.84 10.67
N LEU A 331 -6.63 35.79 11.33
CA LEU A 331 -5.21 35.96 11.21
C LEU A 331 -4.44 34.72 11.75
N TYR A 332 -4.89 34.19 12.88
CA TYR A 332 -4.34 32.95 13.44
C TYR A 332 -4.51 31.78 12.47
N GLU A 333 -5.68 31.61 11.86
CA GLU A 333 -5.95 30.59 10.84
C GLU A 333 -5.01 30.71 9.63
N CYS A 334 -4.75 31.95 9.17
CA CYS A 334 -3.83 32.19 8.06
C CYS A 334 -2.38 31.74 8.35
N TYR A 335 -1.95 31.78 9.60
CA TYR A 335 -0.60 31.36 10.00
C TYR A 335 -0.51 29.93 10.54
N HIS A 336 -1.67 29.28 10.77
CA HIS A 336 -1.78 27.94 11.33
C HIS A 336 -2.59 27.00 10.43
N ASN A 337 -2.55 27.21 9.11
CA ASN A 337 -3.19 26.35 8.10
C ASN A 337 -4.66 26.02 8.36
N GLY A 338 -5.43 27.02 8.82
CA GLY A 338 -6.88 26.87 9.05
C GLY A 338 -7.25 26.36 10.44
N GLU A 339 -6.32 26.22 11.37
CA GLU A 339 -6.65 25.95 12.78
C GLU A 339 -7.22 27.21 13.43
N SER A 340 -8.41 27.12 14.05
CA SER A 340 -9.06 28.25 14.73
C SER A 340 -8.61 28.38 16.18
N MET A 341 -8.39 29.62 16.63
CA MET A 341 -8.16 29.93 18.06
C MET A 341 -9.41 29.69 18.93
N LEU A 342 -10.60 29.76 18.33
CA LEU A 342 -11.84 29.64 19.08
C LEU A 342 -12.23 28.17 19.28
N PRO A 343 -12.84 27.82 20.43
CA PRO A 343 -13.55 26.56 20.55
C PRO A 343 -14.56 26.41 19.43
N LYS A 344 -14.63 25.23 18.82
CA LYS A 344 -15.47 24.93 17.63
C LYS A 344 -16.93 25.42 17.81
N ALA A 345 -17.49 25.34 19.03
CA ALA A 345 -18.85 25.78 19.31
C ALA A 345 -19.04 27.30 19.22
N GLU A 346 -18.06 28.11 19.60
CA GLU A 346 -18.12 29.56 19.51
C GLU A 346 -17.92 30.04 18.07
N TYR A 347 -17.04 29.38 17.32
CA TYR A 347 -16.84 29.66 15.90
C TYR A 347 -18.13 29.43 15.09
N ILE A 348 -18.86 28.35 15.36
CA ILE A 348 -20.16 28.08 14.72
C ILE A 348 -21.23 29.11 15.07
N LYS A 349 -21.28 29.59 16.34
CA LYS A 349 -22.18 30.69 16.75
C LYS A 349 -21.88 31.96 15.94
N GLN A 350 -20.61 32.22 15.63
CA GLN A 350 -20.20 33.40 14.90
C GLN A 350 -20.57 33.29 13.42
N LEU A 351 -20.27 32.14 12.77
CA LEU A 351 -20.70 31.89 11.40
C LEU A 351 -22.20 31.95 11.20
N SER A 352 -23.00 31.47 12.16
CA SER A 352 -24.46 31.51 12.09
C SER A 352 -24.98 32.93 12.21
N LYS A 353 -24.36 33.83 12.99
CA LYS A 353 -24.67 35.25 13.05
C LYS A 353 -24.32 35.97 11.74
N ASP A 354 -23.12 35.75 11.22
CA ASP A 354 -22.58 36.53 10.10
C ASP A 354 -23.17 36.10 8.75
N LYS A 355 -23.43 34.80 8.54
CA LYS A 355 -23.89 34.28 7.26
C LYS A 355 -25.41 34.22 7.09
N TYR A 356 -26.19 34.16 8.18
CA TYR A 356 -27.64 33.93 8.12
C TYR A 356 -28.47 34.98 8.82
N ASN A 357 -27.86 36.03 9.39
CA ASN A 357 -28.53 37.14 10.08
C ASN A 357 -29.61 36.68 11.09
N ILE A 358 -29.33 35.54 11.76
CA ILE A 358 -30.23 34.95 12.74
C ILE A 358 -29.89 35.55 14.11
N SER A 359 -30.69 36.46 14.61
CA SER A 359 -30.57 37.00 15.97
C SER A 359 -30.87 35.89 17.00
N VAL A 360 -29.85 35.21 17.45
CA VAL A 360 -29.93 34.31 18.60
C VAL A 360 -29.87 35.19 19.83
N GLY A 361 -31.01 35.58 20.39
CA GLY A 361 -31.00 36.30 21.66
C GLY A 361 -32.05 37.35 21.94
N ALA A 362 -32.99 37.64 21.01
CA ALA A 362 -33.98 38.67 21.23
C ALA A 362 -35.30 38.22 21.93
N ALA A 363 -35.38 36.99 22.42
CA ALA A 363 -36.61 36.45 23.01
C ALA A 363 -36.58 36.30 24.57
N ARG A 364 -35.69 37.00 25.27
CA ARG A 364 -35.64 36.92 26.74
C ARG A 364 -35.72 38.28 27.44
N ALA A 365 -36.44 39.22 26.86
CA ALA A 365 -36.62 40.52 27.50
C ALA A 365 -38.07 40.81 27.90
N ASP A 366 -38.89 39.82 28.27
CA ASP A 366 -40.14 40.07 29.00
C ASP A 366 -40.59 38.80 29.73
N GLN A 367 -40.11 38.59 30.93
CA GLN A 367 -40.88 38.12 32.07
C GLN A 367 -39.98 38.15 33.32
N SER A 368 -40.24 39.15 34.12
CA SER A 368 -39.68 39.41 35.42
C SER A 368 -40.07 38.39 36.47
N GLN A 369 -39.08 38.08 37.33
CA GLN A 369 -39.22 37.64 38.72
C GLN A 369 -39.79 36.25 39.00
N SER A 370 -38.86 35.27 39.16
CA SER A 370 -38.89 34.42 40.34
C SER A 370 -37.52 33.70 40.47
N SER A 371 -36.97 33.77 41.67
CA SER A 371 -35.73 33.22 42.15
C SER A 371 -35.65 31.69 41.99
N GLY A 372 -34.67 31.21 41.26
CA GLY A 372 -34.33 29.81 41.15
C GLY A 372 -33.07 29.65 40.27
N THR A 373 -32.06 28.95 40.72
CA THR A 373 -30.82 28.63 40.03
C THR A 373 -31.09 28.12 38.61
N GLU A 374 -31.01 29.02 37.60
CA GLU A 374 -31.16 28.61 36.19
C GLU A 374 -29.84 28.13 35.62
N ASN A 375 -29.77 26.84 35.32
CA ASN A 375 -28.89 26.29 34.29
C ASN A 375 -29.39 26.87 32.94
N THR A 376 -28.70 27.87 32.40
CA THR A 376 -28.96 28.38 31.06
C THR A 376 -28.45 27.34 30.07
N GLU A 377 -29.31 26.39 29.67
CA GLU A 377 -29.02 25.51 28.50
C GLU A 377 -28.94 26.40 27.25
N GLU A 378 -27.73 26.50 26.64
CA GLU A 378 -27.52 27.25 25.40
C GLU A 378 -28.29 26.59 24.25
N VAL A 379 -29.05 27.37 23.49
CA VAL A 379 -29.77 26.88 22.30
C VAL A 379 -28.78 26.46 21.21
N PRO A 380 -28.81 25.22 20.70
CA PRO A 380 -27.88 24.76 19.66
C PRO A 380 -28.00 25.62 18.39
N PRO A 381 -26.91 25.81 17.62
CA PRO A 381 -26.86 26.71 16.46
C PRO A 381 -27.80 26.32 15.30
N PHE A 382 -28.22 25.05 15.26
CA PHE A 382 -29.18 24.54 14.29
C PHE A 382 -30.65 24.66 14.73
N ILE A 383 -30.92 25.23 15.89
CA ILE A 383 -32.26 25.51 16.39
C ILE A 383 -32.51 27.00 16.34
N PHE A 384 -33.59 27.42 15.72
CA PHE A 384 -33.99 28.83 15.64
C PHE A 384 -35.43 29.00 16.09
N TYR A 385 -35.77 30.22 16.55
CA TYR A 385 -37.10 30.56 17.04
C TYR A 385 -37.84 31.36 15.97
N ASP A 386 -39.01 30.86 15.51
CA ASP A 386 -39.84 31.50 14.50
C ASP A 386 -41.30 31.30 14.84
N LYS A 387 -42.07 32.41 14.78
CA LYS A 387 -43.51 32.43 15.04
C LYS A 387 -43.90 31.69 16.33
N GLU A 388 -43.25 32.06 17.44
CA GLU A 388 -43.49 31.51 18.80
C GLU A 388 -43.16 30.01 18.95
N LYS A 389 -42.35 29.42 18.04
CA LYS A 389 -41.97 28.01 18.09
C LYS A 389 -40.50 27.81 17.72
N TYR A 390 -39.88 26.89 18.42
CA TYR A 390 -38.55 26.41 18.01
C TYR A 390 -38.67 25.53 16.76
N LYS A 391 -37.76 25.73 15.84
CA LYS A 391 -37.64 24.93 14.57
C LYS A 391 -36.23 24.45 14.37
N VAL A 392 -36.09 23.35 13.65
CA VAL A 392 -34.80 22.78 13.23
C VAL A 392 -34.46 23.30 11.86
N SER A 393 -33.20 23.73 11.66
CA SER A 393 -32.63 23.97 10.34
C SER A 393 -31.81 22.75 9.93
N PRO A 394 -32.26 21.90 8.99
CA PRO A 394 -31.52 20.73 8.55
C PRO A 394 -30.14 21.05 7.97
N PRO A 395 -29.97 22.12 7.14
CA PRO A 395 -28.63 22.47 6.64
C PRO A 395 -27.64 22.83 7.77
N LEU A 396 -28.09 23.61 8.76
CA LEU A 396 -27.24 23.99 9.89
C LEU A 396 -26.92 22.81 10.81
N LEU A 397 -27.85 21.87 10.98
CA LEU A 397 -27.58 20.62 11.72
C LEU A 397 -26.59 19.74 10.99
N ALA A 398 -26.72 19.62 9.67
CA ALA A 398 -25.74 18.85 8.86
C ALA A 398 -24.35 19.48 8.94
N GLU A 399 -24.26 20.80 8.84
CA GLU A 399 -23.00 21.53 8.98
C GLU A 399 -22.42 21.38 10.39
N TYR A 400 -23.22 21.54 11.43
CA TYR A 400 -22.81 21.28 12.81
C TYR A 400 -22.27 19.89 13.02
N MET A 401 -22.91 18.86 12.44
CA MET A 401 -22.45 17.48 12.53
C MET A 401 -21.14 17.26 11.74
N ARG A 402 -20.99 17.83 10.54
CA ARG A 402 -19.73 17.74 9.77
C ARG A 402 -18.55 18.36 10.50
N GLN A 403 -18.76 19.43 11.24
CA GLN A 403 -17.69 20.11 11.96
C GLN A 403 -17.34 19.44 13.30
N ASN A 404 -18.32 18.83 13.97
CA ASN A 404 -18.10 18.18 15.27
C ASN A 404 -17.82 16.67 15.15
N ASP A 405 -18.27 16.04 14.09
CA ASP A 405 -18.12 14.62 13.82
C ASP A 405 -17.36 14.44 12.51
N ASN A 406 -16.21 13.79 12.53
CA ASN A 406 -15.45 13.55 11.32
C ASN A 406 -16.01 12.33 10.58
N TYR A 407 -16.54 12.55 9.39
CA TYR A 407 -17.01 11.52 8.47
C TYR A 407 -16.08 11.45 7.26
N ILE A 408 -15.86 10.23 6.74
CA ILE A 408 -15.16 10.01 5.46
C ILE A 408 -15.96 9.05 4.58
N PHE A 409 -15.92 9.28 3.28
CA PHE A 409 -16.49 8.42 2.27
C PHE A 409 -15.35 7.68 1.57
N VAL A 410 -15.32 6.36 1.73
CA VAL A 410 -14.29 5.52 1.14
C VAL A 410 -14.83 4.89 -0.13
N LYS A 411 -14.13 5.12 -1.24
CA LYS A 411 -14.46 4.56 -2.54
C LYS A 411 -14.19 3.06 -2.58
N ASN A 412 -15.20 2.29 -2.89
CA ASN A 412 -15.03 0.86 -3.11
C ASN A 412 -14.56 0.62 -4.55
N ASN A 413 -13.50 -0.14 -4.72
CA ASN A 413 -12.94 -0.47 -6.04
C ASN A 413 -13.83 -1.48 -6.79
N ASN A 414 -15.01 -1.08 -7.21
CA ASN A 414 -15.89 -1.86 -8.07
C ASN A 414 -15.66 -1.51 -9.55
N GLN A 415 -15.59 -2.52 -10.41
CA GLN A 415 -15.29 -2.29 -11.83
C GLN A 415 -16.42 -1.57 -12.59
N ASN A 416 -17.65 -1.57 -12.08
CA ASN A 416 -18.81 -1.11 -12.84
C ASN A 416 -19.66 -0.02 -12.17
N GLU A 417 -19.49 0.28 -10.88
CA GLU A 417 -20.23 1.31 -10.17
C GLU A 417 -19.36 1.93 -9.07
N VAL A 418 -19.39 3.24 -8.95
CA VAL A 418 -18.77 3.93 -7.81
C VAL A 418 -19.68 3.73 -6.61
N SER A 419 -19.37 2.73 -5.79
CA SER A 419 -20.02 2.58 -4.49
C SER A 419 -19.10 3.11 -3.41
N THR A 420 -19.67 3.72 -2.39
CA THR A 420 -18.91 4.29 -1.27
C THR A 420 -19.34 3.66 0.04
N THR A 421 -18.41 3.61 0.98
CA THR A 421 -18.68 3.23 2.37
C THR A 421 -18.45 4.42 3.27
N LEU A 422 -19.47 4.78 4.07
CA LEU A 422 -19.38 5.86 5.05
C LEU A 422 -18.74 5.36 6.33
N TYR A 423 -17.69 6.04 6.76
CA TYR A 423 -17.02 5.82 8.05
C TYR A 423 -17.21 7.04 8.95
N TRP A 424 -17.37 6.78 10.24
CA TRP A 424 -17.44 7.77 11.29
C TRP A 424 -16.28 7.64 12.26
N TYR A 425 -15.58 8.74 12.50
CA TYR A 425 -14.51 8.81 13.47
C TYR A 425 -15.05 9.00 14.88
N LYS A 426 -14.77 8.07 15.77
CA LYS A 426 -15.14 8.14 17.17
C LYS A 426 -14.11 7.45 18.05
N ASN A 427 -13.76 8.07 19.19
CA ASN A 427 -12.80 7.50 20.14
C ASN A 427 -11.44 7.11 19.48
N GLY A 428 -10.97 7.93 18.55
CA GLY A 428 -9.67 7.75 17.91
C GLY A 428 -9.63 6.73 16.75
N VAL A 429 -10.78 6.24 16.27
CA VAL A 429 -10.84 5.24 15.20
C VAL A 429 -12.04 5.45 14.29
N TYR A 430 -11.87 5.18 13.00
CA TYR A 430 -12.95 5.15 12.02
C TYR A 430 -13.68 3.80 12.05
N SER A 431 -15.00 3.85 12.02
CA SER A 431 -15.86 2.66 11.94
C SER A 431 -16.97 2.87 10.92
N VAL A 432 -17.32 1.83 10.18
CA VAL A 432 -18.46 1.86 9.26
C VAL A 432 -19.73 2.18 10.04
N ILE A 433 -20.52 3.10 9.53
CA ILE A 433 -21.81 3.47 10.10
C ILE A 433 -22.96 3.13 9.14
N SER A 434 -23.99 2.43 9.65
CA SER A 434 -25.18 2.18 8.85
C SER A 434 -26.09 3.41 8.76
N PRO A 435 -26.91 3.51 7.68
CA PRO A 435 -27.91 4.58 7.55
C PRO A 435 -28.82 4.73 8.74
N GLU A 436 -29.25 3.63 9.35
CA GLU A 436 -30.18 3.59 10.49
C GLU A 436 -29.51 4.19 11.74
N VAL A 437 -28.25 3.82 11.98
CA VAL A 437 -27.47 4.35 13.12
C VAL A 437 -27.21 5.84 12.95
N LEU A 438 -26.85 6.31 11.74
CA LEU A 438 -26.63 7.73 11.48
C LEU A 438 -27.93 8.53 11.64
N LYS A 439 -29.07 8.05 11.11
CA LYS A 439 -30.39 8.68 11.31
C LYS A 439 -30.80 8.70 12.79
N GLY A 440 -30.47 7.63 13.53
CA GLY A 440 -30.66 7.59 14.98
C GLY A 440 -29.86 8.68 15.71
N TYR A 441 -28.63 8.94 15.28
CA TYR A 441 -27.77 9.97 15.83
C TYR A 441 -28.26 11.37 15.49
N ILE A 442 -28.66 11.63 14.23
CA ILE A 442 -29.30 12.87 13.80
C ILE A 442 -30.56 13.14 14.65
N LYS A 443 -31.43 12.13 14.82
CA LYS A 443 -32.60 12.20 15.67
C LYS A 443 -32.22 12.62 17.08
N LYS A 444 -31.20 12.05 17.66
CA LYS A 444 -30.73 12.36 19.01
C LYS A 444 -30.36 13.84 19.17
N HIS A 445 -29.61 14.43 18.25
CA HIS A 445 -29.27 15.85 18.29
C HIS A 445 -30.52 16.76 18.38
N ILE A 446 -31.60 16.40 17.68
CA ILE A 446 -32.86 17.15 17.73
C ILE A 446 -33.57 16.91 19.05
N THR A 447 -33.67 15.66 19.52
CA THR A 447 -34.43 15.30 20.72
C THR A 447 -33.73 15.69 22.02
N ASP A 448 -32.41 15.78 22.02
CA ASP A 448 -31.64 16.26 23.18
C ASP A 448 -32.00 17.73 23.52
N PHE A 449 -32.33 18.56 22.49
CA PHE A 449 -32.87 19.88 22.74
C PHE A 449 -34.38 19.83 23.08
N SER A 450 -35.21 19.22 22.23
CA SER A 450 -36.65 19.05 22.52
C SER A 450 -37.28 17.97 21.63
N PRO A 451 -37.88 16.93 22.21
CA PRO A 451 -38.64 15.95 21.43
C PRO A 451 -39.84 16.53 20.64
N LYS A 452 -40.36 17.69 21.05
CA LYS A 452 -41.51 18.32 20.42
C LYS A 452 -41.25 18.87 19.02
N ILE A 453 -39.99 19.15 18.68
CA ILE A 453 -39.63 19.69 17.37
C ILE A 453 -39.14 18.61 16.39
N LEU A 454 -39.12 17.36 16.84
CA LEU A 454 -38.70 16.24 15.99
C LEU A 454 -39.70 16.01 14.85
N ALA A 455 -39.21 16.03 13.63
CA ALA A 455 -39.93 15.53 12.47
C ALA A 455 -38.96 14.63 11.63
N MET A 456 -39.42 13.45 11.27
CA MET A 456 -38.59 12.49 10.50
C MET A 456 -38.17 13.04 9.14
N ARG A 457 -38.93 13.98 8.55
CA ARG A 457 -38.47 14.70 7.34
C ARG A 457 -37.17 15.44 7.57
N HIS A 458 -36.95 16.09 8.71
CA HIS A 458 -35.72 16.80 9.05
C HIS A 458 -34.56 15.80 9.18
N VAL A 459 -34.78 14.64 9.81
CA VAL A 459 -33.78 13.57 9.93
C VAL A 459 -33.35 13.06 8.56
N ASN A 460 -34.31 12.84 7.64
CA ASN A 460 -34.00 12.36 6.28
C ASN A 460 -33.31 13.45 5.44
N GLU A 461 -33.67 14.72 5.61
CA GLU A 461 -33.05 15.84 4.92
C GLU A 461 -31.59 16.03 5.39
N VAL A 462 -31.34 16.04 6.69
CA VAL A 462 -29.99 16.08 7.26
C VAL A 462 -29.15 14.89 6.78
N TYR A 463 -29.74 13.69 6.80
CA TYR A 463 -29.08 12.49 6.28
C TYR A 463 -28.70 12.66 4.81
N GLY A 464 -29.62 13.16 3.97
CA GLY A 464 -29.37 13.44 2.56
C GLY A 464 -28.21 14.44 2.35
N ILE A 465 -28.18 15.51 3.12
CA ILE A 465 -27.12 16.53 3.06
C ILE A 465 -25.77 15.94 3.53
N LEU A 466 -25.76 15.16 4.63
CA LEU A 466 -24.55 14.54 5.16
C LEU A 466 -23.96 13.51 4.19
N THR A 467 -24.80 12.81 3.43
CA THR A 467 -24.39 11.75 2.51
C THR A 467 -24.25 12.20 1.05
N ALA A 468 -24.56 13.46 0.75
CA ALA A 468 -24.16 14.10 -0.50
C ALA A 468 -22.68 14.49 -0.41
N TYR A 469 -21.89 14.01 -1.34
CA TYR A 469 -20.45 14.23 -1.42
C TYR A 469 -20.03 14.52 -2.86
N ASP A 470 -18.98 15.30 -3.02
CA ASP A 470 -18.33 15.53 -4.29
C ASP A 470 -17.25 14.46 -4.53
N GLU A 471 -16.90 14.21 -5.79
CA GLU A 471 -15.90 13.17 -6.13
C GLU A 471 -14.53 13.45 -5.48
N GLU A 472 -14.23 14.72 -5.23
CA GLU A 472 -13.00 15.18 -4.57
C GLU A 472 -12.96 14.87 -3.06
N GLU A 473 -14.11 14.62 -2.43
CA GLU A 473 -14.22 14.25 -1.01
C GLU A 473 -14.00 12.74 -0.77
N LEU A 474 -13.85 11.96 -1.84
CA LEU A 474 -13.70 10.51 -1.74
C LEU A 474 -12.27 10.11 -1.36
N ILE A 475 -12.17 9.28 -0.33
CA ILE A 475 -10.91 8.64 0.09
C ILE A 475 -10.76 7.30 -0.64
N GLU A 476 -9.61 7.05 -1.20
CA GLU A 476 -9.32 5.75 -1.80
C GLU A 476 -9.17 4.66 -0.72
N ALA A 477 -9.66 3.47 -0.99
CA ALA A 477 -9.56 2.34 -0.05
C ALA A 477 -8.11 2.01 0.35
N SER A 478 -7.14 2.35 -0.51
CA SER A 478 -5.71 2.19 -0.25
C SER A 478 -5.14 3.14 0.81
N GLU A 479 -5.83 4.23 1.12
CA GLU A 479 -5.43 5.21 2.15
C GLU A 479 -5.84 4.77 3.56
N ILE A 480 -6.78 3.82 3.67
CA ILE A 480 -7.21 3.27 4.95
C ILE A 480 -6.12 2.37 5.52
N ASN A 481 -5.70 2.65 6.76
CA ASN A 481 -4.59 1.97 7.44
C ASN A 481 -3.29 1.94 6.60
N ALA A 482 -3.05 2.97 5.78
CA ALA A 482 -1.94 2.98 4.82
C ALA A 482 -0.57 3.12 5.50
N ASP A 483 -0.51 3.86 6.59
CA ASP A 483 0.74 4.11 7.31
C ASP A 483 1.13 2.90 8.16
N GLU A 484 2.19 2.21 7.72
CA GLU A 484 2.75 1.04 8.41
C GLU A 484 3.59 1.44 9.63
N ASN A 485 3.94 2.72 9.78
CA ASN A 485 4.68 3.25 10.91
C ASN A 485 3.79 3.52 12.14
N ILE A 486 2.46 3.43 12.00
CA ILE A 486 1.51 3.76 13.06
C ILE A 486 0.80 2.52 13.60
N ILE A 487 0.73 2.41 14.93
CA ILE A 487 -0.20 1.53 15.63
C ILE A 487 -1.18 2.40 16.45
N ASN A 488 -2.46 2.22 16.23
CA ASN A 488 -3.49 2.93 16.97
C ASN A 488 -3.86 2.19 18.25
N PHE A 489 -3.56 2.79 19.40
CA PHE A 489 -3.92 2.32 20.75
C PHE A 489 -5.10 3.11 21.31
N LYS A 490 -5.69 2.66 22.42
CA LYS A 490 -6.79 3.40 23.09
C LYS A 490 -6.41 4.80 23.55
N ASN A 491 -5.16 5.01 23.92
CA ASN A 491 -4.64 6.27 24.45
C ASN A 491 -3.85 7.11 23.42
N GLY A 492 -3.78 6.71 22.14
CA GLY A 492 -3.10 7.50 21.11
C GLY A 492 -2.55 6.65 19.96
N LEU A 493 -1.83 7.31 19.09
CA LEU A 493 -1.15 6.75 17.92
C LEU A 493 0.34 6.56 18.25
N LEU A 494 0.81 5.32 18.26
CA LEU A 494 2.23 5.01 18.45
C LEU A 494 2.93 5.07 17.09
N TYR A 495 3.99 5.87 17.00
CA TYR A 495 4.89 5.92 15.85
C TYR A 495 6.06 4.97 16.09
N LEU A 496 6.23 3.96 15.22
CA LEU A 496 7.19 2.85 15.42
C LEU A 496 8.66 3.29 15.27
N ASP A 497 8.94 4.28 14.45
CA ASP A 497 10.28 4.83 14.24
C ASP A 497 10.81 5.52 15.51
N THR A 498 10.02 6.42 16.10
CA THR A 498 10.37 7.20 17.29
C THR A 498 9.97 6.52 18.60
N MET A 499 9.03 5.57 18.57
CA MET A 499 8.36 4.99 19.74
C MET A 499 7.58 6.02 20.58
N GLU A 500 7.20 7.13 19.98
CA GLU A 500 6.38 8.17 20.61
C GLU A 500 4.89 7.87 20.46
N LEU A 501 4.15 8.08 21.54
CA LEU A 501 2.70 8.05 21.53
C LEU A 501 2.16 9.48 21.33
N LYS A 502 1.47 9.71 20.21
CA LYS A 502 0.84 11.01 19.92
C LYS A 502 -0.68 10.95 20.10
N PRO A 503 -1.34 12.08 20.34
CA PRO A 503 -2.81 12.13 20.39
C PRO A 503 -3.45 11.56 19.13
N HIS A 504 -4.67 11.04 19.26
CA HIS A 504 -5.45 10.62 18.11
C HIS A 504 -5.76 11.79 17.18
N SER A 505 -5.73 11.52 15.87
CA SER A 505 -6.06 12.50 14.84
C SER A 505 -7.03 11.91 13.82
N PRO A 506 -8.12 12.61 13.45
CA PRO A 506 -9.00 12.18 12.36
C PRO A 506 -8.34 12.22 10.99
N ARG A 507 -7.18 12.87 10.84
CA ARG A 507 -6.39 12.86 9.60
C ARG A 507 -5.69 11.51 9.35
N VAL A 508 -5.58 10.67 10.38
CA VAL A 508 -5.08 9.30 10.25
C VAL A 508 -6.26 8.37 10.04
N TYR A 509 -6.45 7.87 8.83
CA TYR A 509 -7.57 7.02 8.44
C TYR A 509 -7.41 5.60 9.00
N SER A 510 -7.33 5.50 10.35
CA SER A 510 -7.20 4.24 11.05
C SER A 510 -8.57 3.62 11.36
N THR A 511 -8.80 2.40 10.89
CA THR A 511 -9.99 1.59 11.21
C THR A 511 -9.68 0.48 12.21
N ILE A 512 -8.40 0.30 12.57
CA ILE A 512 -7.92 -0.72 13.51
C ILE A 512 -7.41 0.00 14.74
N GLN A 513 -7.93 -0.37 15.91
CA GLN A 513 -7.48 0.13 17.22
C GLN A 513 -7.24 -1.03 18.16
N ILE A 514 -6.02 -1.12 18.68
CA ILE A 514 -5.63 -2.16 19.65
C ILE A 514 -6.32 -1.88 20.99
N PRO A 515 -7.01 -2.89 21.60
CA PRO A 515 -7.90 -2.68 22.75
C PRO A 515 -7.17 -2.55 24.11
N CYS A 516 -5.98 -1.95 24.12
CA CYS A 516 -5.23 -1.61 25.34
C CYS A 516 -4.55 -0.24 25.18
N ASN A 517 -3.99 0.26 26.28
CA ASN A 517 -3.14 1.44 26.27
C ASN A 517 -1.70 1.05 25.92
N TRP A 518 -0.99 1.97 25.26
CA TRP A 518 0.46 1.89 25.16
C TRP A 518 1.10 2.44 26.43
N SER A 519 1.88 1.61 27.13
CA SER A 519 2.49 1.97 28.42
C SER A 519 3.81 2.75 28.27
N GLY A 520 4.45 2.70 27.10
CA GLY A 520 5.76 3.32 26.85
C GLY A 520 6.94 2.65 27.56
N ALA A 521 6.71 1.68 28.42
CA ALA A 521 7.72 1.00 29.20
C ALA A 521 7.48 -0.50 29.33
N ALA A 522 8.54 -1.25 29.58
CA ALA A 522 8.46 -2.68 29.84
C ALA A 522 7.71 -2.92 31.16
N GLY A 523 6.56 -3.58 31.06
CA GLY A 523 5.79 -4.05 32.20
C GLY A 523 6.14 -5.50 32.56
N SER A 524 5.60 -5.97 33.68
CA SER A 524 5.74 -7.38 34.13
C SER A 524 4.61 -8.24 33.50
N SER A 525 4.97 -9.40 32.97
CA SER A 525 4.02 -10.37 32.43
C SER A 525 4.35 -11.81 32.85
N PRO A 526 4.39 -12.09 34.17
CA PRO A 526 4.88 -13.36 34.67
C PRO A 526 4.04 -14.57 34.24
N VAL A 527 2.73 -14.41 34.10
CA VAL A 527 1.85 -15.51 33.65
C VAL A 527 2.10 -15.81 32.17
N PHE A 528 2.23 -14.77 31.37
CA PHE A 528 2.55 -14.92 29.94
C PHE A 528 3.96 -15.48 29.74
N ASP A 529 4.95 -14.97 30.45
CA ASP A 529 6.33 -15.42 30.33
C ASP A 529 6.46 -16.90 30.68
N LYS A 530 5.87 -17.32 31.80
CA LYS A 530 5.80 -18.74 32.20
C LYS A 530 5.10 -19.59 31.14
N PHE A 531 3.96 -19.11 30.59
CA PHE A 531 3.25 -19.83 29.55
C PHE A 531 4.13 -19.98 28.30
N MET A 532 4.82 -18.93 27.86
CA MET A 532 5.71 -18.97 26.70
C MET A 532 6.90 -19.90 26.93
N ASP A 533 7.48 -19.93 28.16
CA ASP A 533 8.53 -20.87 28.53
C ASP A 533 8.07 -22.32 28.40
N GLU A 534 6.91 -22.63 28.94
CA GLU A 534 6.33 -23.97 28.88
C GLU A 534 5.94 -24.34 27.43
N PHE A 535 5.33 -23.42 26.70
CA PHE A 535 4.86 -23.64 25.32
C PHE A 535 6.00 -23.87 24.33
N THR A 536 7.09 -23.12 24.47
CA THR A 536 8.25 -23.22 23.59
C THR A 536 9.37 -24.11 24.15
N GLN A 537 9.13 -24.77 25.30
CA GLN A 537 10.12 -25.57 26.01
C GLN A 537 11.42 -24.81 26.29
N GLY A 538 11.29 -23.53 26.65
CA GLY A 538 12.42 -22.62 26.91
C GLY A 538 13.16 -22.09 25.69
N SER A 539 12.73 -22.40 24.48
CA SER A 539 13.39 -21.91 23.26
C SER A 539 13.19 -20.42 23.05
N GLU A 540 14.25 -19.63 23.20
CA GLU A 540 14.22 -18.17 22.97
C GLU A 540 13.96 -17.81 21.50
N GLU A 541 14.41 -18.65 20.55
CA GLU A 541 14.15 -18.46 19.11
C GLU A 541 12.65 -18.54 18.82
N HIS A 542 11.95 -19.53 19.36
CA HIS A 542 10.51 -19.68 19.20
C HIS A 542 9.72 -18.55 19.88
N LYS A 543 10.11 -18.15 21.10
CA LYS A 543 9.49 -17.01 21.80
C LYS A 543 9.62 -15.74 20.99
N ARG A 544 10.85 -15.43 20.52
CA ARG A 544 11.13 -14.25 19.68
C ARG A 544 10.30 -14.26 18.41
N PHE A 545 10.29 -15.38 17.68
CA PHE A 545 9.51 -15.53 16.47
C PHE A 545 8.01 -15.33 16.71
N LEU A 546 7.44 -15.95 17.75
CA LEU A 546 6.01 -15.81 18.06
C LEU A 546 5.66 -14.36 18.44
N MET A 547 6.51 -13.67 19.22
CA MET A 547 6.31 -12.25 19.52
C MET A 547 6.41 -11.37 18.26
N GLN A 548 7.34 -11.65 17.34
CA GLN A 548 7.41 -10.99 16.04
C GLN A 548 6.13 -11.18 15.24
N TYR A 549 5.61 -12.40 15.18
CA TYR A 549 4.39 -12.73 14.45
C TYR A 549 3.17 -12.00 15.02
N ILE A 550 3.01 -12.02 16.34
CA ILE A 550 1.95 -11.28 17.04
C ILE A 550 2.12 -9.77 16.81
N GLY A 551 3.35 -9.25 16.87
CA GLY A 551 3.64 -7.83 16.63
C GLY A 551 3.18 -7.35 15.26
N VAL A 552 3.40 -8.14 14.21
CA VAL A 552 2.87 -7.83 12.86
C VAL A 552 1.34 -7.83 12.85
N CYS A 553 0.69 -8.76 13.55
CA CYS A 553 -0.77 -8.77 13.66
C CYS A 553 -1.34 -7.53 14.37
N LEU A 554 -0.61 -6.95 15.33
CA LEU A 554 -0.99 -5.74 16.07
C LEU A 554 -0.81 -4.44 15.27
N SER A 555 -0.10 -4.45 14.16
CA SER A 555 0.31 -3.27 13.39
C SER A 555 -0.43 -3.15 12.05
N ASN A 556 -0.18 -2.05 11.33
CA ASN A 556 -0.60 -1.88 9.94
C ASN A 556 0.40 -2.50 8.95
N VAL A 557 1.52 -3.05 9.41
CA VAL A 557 2.50 -3.72 8.53
C VAL A 557 1.80 -4.79 7.71
N ARG A 558 2.03 -4.74 6.40
CA ARG A 558 1.35 -5.61 5.44
C ARG A 558 1.91 -7.02 5.52
N GLY A 559 1.09 -7.97 5.98
CA GLY A 559 1.48 -9.37 6.22
C GLY A 559 2.07 -10.07 5.01
N TYR A 560 1.65 -9.70 3.81
CA TYR A 560 2.19 -10.27 2.57
C TYR A 560 3.67 -9.91 2.31
N ARG A 561 4.25 -8.89 2.97
CA ARG A 561 5.70 -8.59 2.85
C ARG A 561 6.56 -9.77 3.29
N MET A 562 6.13 -10.49 4.32
CA MET A 562 6.80 -11.67 4.84
C MET A 562 6.52 -12.93 4.01
N LYS A 563 5.43 -12.96 3.25
CA LYS A 563 4.96 -14.11 2.45
C LYS A 563 4.87 -15.41 3.27
N LYS A 564 4.41 -15.32 4.53
CA LYS A 564 4.39 -16.43 5.48
C LYS A 564 3.02 -16.61 6.14
N ALA A 565 2.64 -17.87 6.37
CA ALA A 565 1.52 -18.30 7.19
C ALA A 565 2.04 -19.21 8.30
N LEU A 566 1.49 -19.08 9.50
CA LEU A 566 1.88 -19.85 10.68
C LEU A 566 1.00 -21.08 10.85
N PHE A 567 1.62 -22.24 11.00
CA PHE A 567 0.98 -23.50 11.34
C PHE A 567 1.58 -24.00 12.67
N ILE A 568 0.75 -24.10 13.70
CA ILE A 568 1.16 -24.70 14.97
C ILE A 568 0.50 -26.06 15.09
N ILE A 569 1.31 -27.11 15.09
CA ILE A 569 0.85 -28.52 15.14
C ILE A 569 1.27 -29.16 16.45
N GLY A 570 0.56 -30.19 16.88
CA GLY A 570 0.89 -30.97 18.07
C GLY A 570 -0.34 -31.59 18.72
N ALA A 571 -0.12 -32.41 19.73
CA ALA A 571 -1.18 -33.10 20.47
C ALA A 571 -2.18 -32.13 21.11
N GLY A 572 -3.35 -32.61 21.47
CA GLY A 572 -4.31 -31.87 22.28
C GLY A 572 -3.70 -31.37 23.59
N ASP A 573 -4.26 -30.29 24.14
CA ASP A 573 -3.86 -29.71 25.44
C ASP A 573 -2.42 -29.21 25.54
N SER A 574 -1.80 -28.88 24.40
CA SER A 574 -0.45 -28.28 24.34
C SER A 574 -0.43 -26.74 24.39
N GLY A 575 -1.57 -26.09 24.61
CA GLY A 575 -1.65 -24.62 24.71
C GLY A 575 -1.85 -23.85 23.39
N LYS A 576 -1.86 -24.51 22.23
CA LYS A 576 -2.05 -23.89 20.90
C LYS A 576 -3.23 -22.93 20.84
N SER A 577 -4.41 -23.41 21.26
CA SER A 577 -5.63 -22.61 21.25
C SER A 577 -5.63 -21.47 22.26
N GLN A 578 -4.90 -21.61 23.37
CA GLN A 578 -4.76 -20.55 24.38
C GLN A 578 -3.94 -19.38 23.84
N LEU A 579 -2.82 -19.67 23.16
CA LEU A 579 -1.97 -18.66 22.53
C LEU A 579 -2.73 -17.91 21.45
N ARG A 580 -3.44 -18.61 20.58
CA ARG A 580 -4.24 -17.99 19.52
C ARG A 580 -5.37 -17.13 20.10
N LYS A 581 -6.14 -17.64 21.08
CA LYS A 581 -7.21 -16.86 21.74
C LYS A 581 -6.66 -15.61 22.43
N LEU A 582 -5.49 -15.69 23.05
CA LEU A 582 -4.82 -14.51 23.60
C LEU A 582 -4.50 -13.51 22.51
N THR A 583 -3.89 -13.96 21.42
CA THR A 583 -3.55 -13.11 20.27
C THR A 583 -4.79 -12.41 19.68
N GLU A 584 -5.90 -13.13 19.49
CA GLU A 584 -7.17 -12.56 19.04
C GLU A 584 -7.71 -11.48 19.99
N LYS A 585 -7.57 -11.69 21.30
CA LYS A 585 -7.94 -10.67 22.30
C LYS A 585 -7.01 -9.45 22.28
N LEU A 586 -5.72 -9.64 22.04
CA LEU A 586 -4.73 -8.55 21.95
C LEU A 586 -4.97 -7.68 20.71
N ILE A 587 -5.29 -8.28 19.57
CA ILE A 587 -5.61 -7.56 18.33
C ILE A 587 -6.99 -6.90 18.43
N GLY A 588 -7.93 -7.56 19.07
CA GLY A 588 -9.36 -7.26 19.10
C GLY A 588 -10.15 -8.21 18.21
N ALA A 589 -11.14 -8.91 18.78
CA ALA A 589 -11.88 -9.98 18.11
C ALA A 589 -12.49 -9.58 16.77
N LYS A 590 -12.95 -8.33 16.61
CA LYS A 590 -13.53 -7.83 15.36
C LYS A 590 -12.55 -7.80 14.17
N TYR A 591 -11.23 -7.80 14.44
CA TYR A 591 -10.17 -7.82 13.43
C TYR A 591 -9.61 -9.21 13.17
N CYS A 592 -10.19 -10.23 13.78
CA CYS A 592 -9.83 -11.63 13.60
C CYS A 592 -11.00 -12.40 12.98
N GLU A 593 -10.70 -13.49 12.28
CA GLU A 593 -11.73 -14.36 11.70
C GLU A 593 -11.31 -15.81 11.75
N SER A 594 -12.28 -16.69 12.00
CA SER A 594 -12.07 -18.15 11.96
C SER A 594 -12.52 -18.69 10.63
N ALA A 595 -11.57 -19.14 9.81
CA ALA A 595 -11.85 -19.77 8.52
C ALA A 595 -10.86 -20.88 8.24
N SER A 596 -11.38 -22.04 7.81
CA SER A 596 -10.55 -23.15 7.37
C SER A 596 -9.91 -22.86 6.02
N MET A 597 -8.79 -23.50 5.71
CA MET A 597 -8.17 -23.41 4.39
C MET A 597 -9.14 -23.80 3.27
N LYS A 598 -10.02 -24.78 3.51
CA LYS A 598 -11.04 -25.19 2.55
C LYS A 598 -12.10 -24.12 2.34
N ALA A 599 -12.60 -23.52 3.43
CA ALA A 599 -13.58 -22.43 3.36
C ALA A 599 -13.06 -21.23 2.58
N LEU A 600 -11.78 -20.89 2.72
CA LEU A 600 -11.14 -19.79 1.97
C LEU A 600 -11.11 -20.00 0.46
N GLU A 601 -11.10 -21.25 -0.01
CA GLU A 601 -11.12 -21.61 -1.46
C GLU A 601 -12.55 -21.67 -2.04
N GLU A 602 -13.60 -21.57 -1.23
CA GLU A 602 -14.99 -21.54 -1.70
C GLU A 602 -15.36 -20.20 -2.35
N THR A 603 -16.38 -20.20 -3.22
CA THR A 603 -16.76 -19.04 -4.05
C THR A 603 -17.01 -17.74 -3.27
N HIS A 604 -17.59 -17.84 -2.07
CA HIS A 604 -17.84 -16.69 -1.18
C HIS A 604 -16.92 -16.68 0.04
N GLY A 605 -16.05 -17.66 0.17
CA GLY A 605 -15.25 -17.89 1.37
C GLY A 605 -14.23 -16.79 1.65
N SER A 606 -13.74 -16.14 0.60
CA SER A 606 -12.76 -15.06 0.72
C SER A 606 -13.35 -13.74 1.27
N GLU A 607 -14.67 -13.58 1.38
CA GLU A 607 -15.29 -12.40 2.00
C GLU A 607 -14.86 -12.22 3.47
N CYS A 608 -14.60 -13.31 4.16
CA CYS A 608 -14.25 -13.33 5.58
C CYS A 608 -12.90 -12.65 5.89
N VAL A 609 -12.03 -12.42 4.90
CA VAL A 609 -10.71 -11.78 5.13
C VAL A 609 -10.76 -10.25 5.11
N VAL A 610 -11.90 -9.67 4.71
CA VAL A 610 -12.03 -8.21 4.53
C VAL A 610 -11.89 -7.49 5.87
N ASN A 611 -10.98 -6.52 5.95
CA ASN A 611 -10.66 -5.75 7.16
C ASN A 611 -10.19 -6.60 8.36
N LYS A 612 -9.62 -7.77 8.10
CA LYS A 612 -9.07 -8.65 9.15
C LYS A 612 -7.55 -8.59 9.18
N ARG A 613 -7.00 -8.63 10.39
CA ARG A 613 -5.55 -8.71 10.63
C ARG A 613 -5.05 -10.13 10.84
N LEU A 614 -5.93 -11.01 11.31
CA LEU A 614 -5.62 -12.41 11.57
C LEU A 614 -6.76 -13.29 11.10
N VAL A 615 -6.47 -14.21 10.19
CA VAL A 615 -7.44 -15.20 9.68
C VAL A 615 -6.85 -16.60 9.79
N GLY A 616 -7.70 -17.60 10.01
CA GLY A 616 -7.33 -19.00 10.07
C GLY A 616 -8.22 -19.76 11.07
N GLU A 617 -7.89 -21.00 11.35
CA GLU A 617 -8.75 -21.90 12.12
C GLU A 617 -8.01 -22.42 13.37
N ASN A 618 -8.76 -22.49 14.48
CA ASN A 618 -8.35 -23.21 15.67
C ASN A 618 -8.79 -24.67 15.51
N ASP A 619 -7.86 -25.61 15.72
CA ASP A 619 -8.08 -27.05 15.63
C ASP A 619 -8.58 -27.50 14.25
N MET A 620 -7.81 -27.10 13.21
CA MET A 620 -8.08 -27.48 11.83
C MET A 620 -8.11 -29.00 11.69
N SER A 621 -9.21 -29.51 11.10
CA SER A 621 -9.36 -30.92 10.82
C SER A 621 -8.39 -31.38 9.74
N PHE A 622 -7.93 -32.63 9.86
CA PHE A 622 -7.14 -33.26 8.79
C PHE A 622 -7.96 -33.32 7.51
N MET A 623 -7.45 -32.74 6.43
CA MET A 623 -8.13 -32.70 5.14
C MET A 623 -7.14 -32.79 3.98
N SER A 624 -7.64 -33.16 2.80
CA SER A 624 -6.87 -33.06 1.55
C SER A 624 -7.38 -31.84 0.77
N LEU A 625 -6.47 -30.99 0.35
CA LEU A 625 -6.73 -29.79 -0.44
C LEU A 625 -6.20 -29.98 -1.85
N SER A 626 -7.07 -29.83 -2.85
CA SER A 626 -6.69 -29.94 -4.27
C SER A 626 -6.15 -28.63 -4.83
N GLU A 627 -6.60 -27.51 -4.32
CA GLU A 627 -6.24 -26.16 -4.76
C GLU A 627 -5.81 -25.29 -3.58
N LEU A 628 -4.83 -24.40 -3.80
CA LEU A 628 -4.30 -23.46 -2.84
C LEU A 628 -4.17 -22.06 -3.48
N LYS A 629 -5.09 -21.75 -4.38
CA LYS A 629 -5.08 -20.46 -5.10
C LYS A 629 -5.25 -19.29 -4.15
N THR A 630 -6.30 -19.32 -3.34
CA THR A 630 -6.62 -18.25 -2.39
C THR A 630 -5.54 -18.13 -1.33
N PHE A 631 -5.02 -19.24 -0.78
CA PHE A 631 -3.90 -19.22 0.15
C PHE A 631 -2.66 -18.49 -0.42
N LYS A 632 -2.35 -18.73 -1.72
CA LYS A 632 -1.23 -18.05 -2.40
C LYS A 632 -1.48 -16.57 -2.58
N LEU A 633 -2.70 -16.16 -2.95
CA LEU A 633 -3.09 -14.76 -3.11
C LEU A 633 -3.02 -14.01 -1.76
N LEU A 634 -3.58 -14.58 -0.70
CA LEU A 634 -3.58 -13.97 0.64
C LEU A 634 -2.16 -13.77 1.20
N THR A 635 -1.27 -14.73 0.95
CA THR A 635 0.13 -14.62 1.42
C THR A 635 1.04 -13.87 0.44
N GLY A 636 0.61 -13.67 -0.81
CA GLY A 636 1.40 -13.05 -1.87
C GLY A 636 1.25 -11.53 -1.96
N GLY A 637 0.12 -10.99 -1.48
CA GLY A 637 -0.23 -9.59 -1.66
C GLY A 637 -0.80 -9.27 -3.05
N ASP A 638 -1.23 -10.31 -3.75
CA ASP A 638 -1.91 -10.15 -5.03
C ASP A 638 -3.34 -9.65 -4.80
N SER A 639 -3.79 -8.72 -5.65
CA SER A 639 -5.20 -8.30 -5.66
C SER A 639 -6.07 -9.39 -6.28
N PHE A 640 -7.18 -9.69 -5.64
CA PHE A 640 -8.14 -10.69 -6.11
C PHE A 640 -9.58 -10.22 -5.91
N GLN A 641 -10.49 -10.85 -6.64
CA GLN A 641 -11.91 -10.51 -6.57
C GLN A 641 -12.54 -11.15 -5.33
N ILE A 642 -13.12 -10.32 -4.48
CA ILE A 642 -14.06 -10.76 -3.44
C ILE A 642 -15.46 -10.81 -4.06
N ASN A 643 -16.16 -11.92 -3.85
CA ASN A 643 -17.52 -12.12 -4.33
C ASN A 643 -18.49 -12.25 -3.13
N PRO A 644 -18.96 -11.12 -2.56
CA PRO A 644 -19.86 -11.16 -1.41
C PRO A 644 -21.24 -11.64 -1.82
N LYS A 645 -21.95 -12.31 -0.91
CA LYS A 645 -23.32 -12.75 -1.16
C LYS A 645 -24.26 -11.55 -1.31
N ASN A 646 -24.98 -11.47 -2.43
CA ASN A 646 -25.96 -10.42 -2.74
C ASN A 646 -25.40 -8.98 -2.78
N ARG A 647 -24.11 -8.82 -3.05
CA ARG A 647 -23.45 -7.52 -3.24
C ARG A 647 -22.52 -7.59 -4.45
N PRO A 648 -22.22 -6.45 -5.09
CA PRO A 648 -21.24 -6.38 -6.19
C PRO A 648 -19.86 -6.91 -5.79
N THR A 649 -19.18 -7.55 -6.73
CA THR A 649 -17.79 -7.98 -6.55
C THR A 649 -16.85 -6.80 -6.51
N PHE A 650 -15.79 -6.89 -5.71
CA PHE A 650 -14.76 -5.85 -5.64
C PHE A 650 -13.35 -6.45 -5.52
N SER A 651 -12.36 -5.70 -5.95
CA SER A 651 -10.95 -6.06 -5.82
C SER A 651 -10.44 -5.78 -4.40
N TYR A 652 -9.72 -6.73 -3.83
CA TYR A 652 -9.17 -6.61 -2.48
C TYR A 652 -7.77 -7.20 -2.39
N THR A 653 -6.90 -6.58 -1.60
CA THR A 653 -5.58 -7.11 -1.23
C THR A 653 -5.55 -7.36 0.27
N TYR A 654 -5.31 -8.59 0.69
CA TYR A 654 -5.26 -8.95 2.11
C TYR A 654 -3.97 -8.47 2.76
N ASN A 655 -4.10 -7.72 3.84
CA ASN A 655 -2.97 -7.11 4.56
C ASN A 655 -2.64 -7.80 5.90
N GLY A 656 -3.41 -8.81 6.29
CA GLY A 656 -3.21 -9.53 7.54
C GLY A 656 -2.29 -10.74 7.42
N LEU A 657 -2.28 -11.58 8.45
CA LEU A 657 -1.55 -12.85 8.51
C LEU A 657 -2.49 -14.03 8.67
N LEU A 658 -2.04 -15.20 8.22
CA LEU A 658 -2.78 -16.46 8.35
C LEU A 658 -2.17 -17.32 9.45
N TRP A 659 -2.99 -17.78 10.40
CA TRP A 659 -2.54 -18.64 11.50
C TRP A 659 -3.50 -19.82 11.68
N PHE A 660 -2.99 -21.01 11.52
CA PHE A 660 -3.71 -22.26 11.68
C PHE A 660 -3.14 -23.09 12.83
N THR A 661 -4.03 -23.72 13.62
CA THR A 661 -3.61 -24.72 14.60
C THR A 661 -4.25 -26.06 14.25
N ALA A 662 -3.53 -27.15 14.43
CA ALA A 662 -4.01 -28.49 14.10
C ALA A 662 -3.29 -29.57 14.93
N ASN A 663 -3.83 -30.78 14.95
CA ASN A 663 -3.11 -31.93 15.46
C ASN A 663 -2.19 -32.52 14.38
N ALA A 664 -2.55 -32.37 13.10
CA ALA A 664 -1.74 -32.76 11.95
C ALA A 664 -1.99 -31.80 10.79
N LEU A 665 -0.99 -31.59 9.95
CA LEU A 665 -1.08 -30.73 8.76
C LEU A 665 -1.96 -31.37 7.68
N PRO A 666 -2.66 -30.57 6.86
CA PRO A 666 -3.46 -31.06 5.75
C PRO A 666 -2.56 -31.68 4.67
N ARG A 667 -3.09 -32.57 3.85
CA ARG A 667 -2.39 -33.03 2.66
C ARG A 667 -2.73 -32.18 1.45
N PHE A 668 -1.72 -31.79 0.68
CA PHE A 668 -1.89 -31.05 -0.57
C PHE A 668 -1.95 -32.03 -1.76
N GLY A 669 -3.08 -32.08 -2.43
CA GLY A 669 -3.31 -33.02 -3.54
C GLY A 669 -2.68 -32.59 -4.87
N GLY A 670 -2.85 -31.34 -5.27
CA GLY A 670 -2.52 -30.85 -6.61
C GLY A 670 -1.29 -29.96 -6.70
N ASP A 671 -1.17 -28.98 -5.79
CA ASP A 671 -0.14 -27.95 -5.83
C ASP A 671 0.88 -28.16 -4.70
N ARG A 672 2.03 -28.78 -5.03
CA ARG A 672 3.07 -29.22 -4.10
C ARG A 672 4.43 -28.58 -4.38
N GLY A 673 4.42 -27.47 -5.11
CA GLY A 673 5.66 -26.77 -5.44
C GLY A 673 6.24 -26.00 -4.26
N ASP A 674 7.55 -25.69 -4.32
CA ASP A 674 8.23 -24.89 -3.31
C ASP A 674 7.57 -23.52 -3.08
N HIS A 675 6.87 -23.00 -4.07
CA HIS A 675 6.10 -21.77 -3.96
C HIS A 675 4.95 -21.83 -2.93
N VAL A 676 4.45 -23.02 -2.57
CA VAL A 676 3.49 -23.22 -1.47
C VAL A 676 4.24 -23.39 -0.15
N TYR A 677 5.17 -24.33 -0.12
CA TYR A 677 5.90 -24.66 1.11
C TYR A 677 6.71 -23.50 1.67
N ASN A 678 7.31 -22.68 0.79
CA ASN A 678 8.05 -21.50 1.19
C ASN A 678 7.17 -20.41 1.87
N ARG A 679 5.85 -20.55 1.80
CA ARG A 679 4.90 -19.70 2.52
C ARG A 679 4.53 -20.22 3.92
N MET A 680 4.94 -21.41 4.28
CA MET A 680 4.60 -22.04 5.56
C MET A 680 5.71 -21.87 6.58
N ILE A 681 5.34 -21.63 7.82
CA ILE A 681 6.19 -21.80 9.01
C ILE A 681 5.46 -22.78 9.90
N ILE A 682 6.15 -23.88 10.24
CA ILE A 682 5.57 -24.96 11.01
C ILE A 682 6.26 -25.00 12.37
N ILE A 683 5.47 -24.87 13.44
CA ILE A 683 5.91 -25.03 14.83
C ILE A 683 5.25 -26.27 15.43
N LYS A 684 6.02 -27.14 16.04
CA LYS A 684 5.51 -28.23 16.88
C LYS A 684 5.30 -27.75 18.32
N ALA A 685 4.10 -27.99 18.84
CA ALA A 685 3.75 -27.75 20.24
C ALA A 685 3.58 -29.11 20.93
N ASP A 686 4.69 -29.71 21.33
CA ASP A 686 4.74 -31.09 21.85
C ASP A 686 4.57 -31.17 23.39
N ASN A 687 4.59 -30.02 24.08
CA ASN A 687 4.43 -29.98 25.51
C ASN A 687 2.95 -30.14 25.92
N VAL A 688 2.52 -31.35 26.23
CA VAL A 688 1.16 -31.65 26.70
C VAL A 688 1.03 -31.29 28.17
N ILE A 689 0.06 -30.43 28.49
CA ILE A 689 -0.19 -29.99 29.87
C ILE A 689 -1.05 -31.06 30.61
N PRO A 690 -0.57 -31.64 31.68
CA PRO A 690 -1.34 -32.61 32.46
C PRO A 690 -2.64 -32.03 33.00
N PRO A 691 -3.70 -32.85 33.18
CA PRO A 691 -5.04 -32.38 33.60
C PRO A 691 -5.06 -31.58 34.89
N ASP A 692 -4.24 -31.94 35.85
CA ASP A 692 -4.10 -31.29 37.17
C ASP A 692 -3.43 -29.91 37.10
N ARG A 693 -2.69 -29.62 36.05
CA ARG A 693 -2.01 -28.33 35.80
C ARG A 693 -2.77 -27.40 34.83
N ARG A 694 -3.89 -27.82 34.30
CA ARG A 694 -4.69 -27.05 33.36
C ARG A 694 -5.45 -25.91 34.05
N ASP A 695 -5.24 -24.71 33.59
CA ASP A 695 -5.95 -23.52 34.09
C ASP A 695 -6.98 -23.04 33.09
N PRO A 696 -8.28 -23.22 33.34
CA PRO A 696 -9.34 -22.78 32.39
C PRO A 696 -9.41 -21.27 32.23
N LYS A 697 -8.83 -20.48 33.16
CA LYS A 697 -8.77 -19.02 33.12
C LYS A 697 -7.40 -18.48 32.67
N LEU A 698 -6.54 -19.32 32.12
CA LEU A 698 -5.17 -18.94 31.74
C LEU A 698 -5.16 -17.76 30.75
N THR A 699 -5.97 -17.81 29.67
CA THR A 699 -6.06 -16.71 28.70
C THR A 699 -6.51 -15.40 29.34
N GLU A 700 -7.42 -15.45 30.31
CA GLU A 700 -7.90 -14.26 31.04
C GLU A 700 -6.82 -13.67 31.93
N LYS A 701 -6.04 -14.53 32.60
CA LYS A 701 -4.92 -14.12 33.42
C LYS A 701 -3.83 -13.46 32.56
N MET A 702 -3.42 -14.09 31.48
CA MET A 702 -2.48 -13.49 30.52
C MET A 702 -3.01 -12.17 29.94
N TYR A 703 -4.30 -12.08 29.62
CA TYR A 703 -4.88 -10.85 29.07
C TYR A 703 -4.88 -9.67 30.07
N LYS A 704 -4.83 -9.92 31.38
CA LYS A 704 -4.61 -8.85 32.37
C LYS A 704 -3.23 -8.20 32.22
N GLU A 705 -2.26 -8.93 31.72
CA GLU A 705 -0.88 -8.48 31.44
C GLU A 705 -0.70 -7.89 30.03
N ARG A 706 -1.81 -7.64 29.30
CA ARG A 706 -1.81 -7.30 27.87
C ARG A 706 -0.91 -6.12 27.48
N GLU A 707 -0.79 -5.08 28.32
CA GLU A 707 0.04 -3.92 28.01
C GLU A 707 1.53 -4.28 27.98
N ALA A 708 1.99 -5.10 28.93
CA ALA A 708 3.35 -5.63 28.95
C ALA A 708 3.62 -6.60 27.79
N ILE A 709 2.65 -7.47 27.46
CA ILE A 709 2.75 -8.40 26.33
C ILE A 709 2.84 -7.64 25.02
N VAL A 710 1.95 -6.65 24.81
CA VAL A 710 1.93 -5.83 23.60
C VAL A 710 3.22 -5.04 23.45
N TYR A 711 3.77 -4.49 24.55
CA TYR A 711 5.07 -3.82 24.52
C TYR A 711 6.17 -4.74 23.98
N LYS A 712 6.28 -5.98 24.50
CA LYS A 712 7.25 -6.98 24.02
C LYS A 712 7.05 -7.30 22.53
N CYS A 713 5.79 -7.49 22.10
CA CYS A 713 5.47 -7.78 20.71
C CYS A 713 5.78 -6.61 19.76
N VAL A 714 5.59 -5.36 20.20
CA VAL A 714 5.93 -4.17 19.40
C VAL A 714 7.46 -4.02 19.27
N LEU A 715 8.23 -4.31 20.30
CA LEU A 715 9.70 -4.35 20.19
C LEU A 715 10.16 -5.43 19.19
N ALA A 716 9.57 -6.62 19.26
CA ALA A 716 9.85 -7.70 18.32
C ALA A 716 9.43 -7.35 16.88
N LEU A 717 8.35 -6.56 16.69
CA LEU A 717 7.96 -6.01 15.40
C LEU A 717 9.01 -5.06 14.83
N LYS A 718 9.61 -4.20 15.67
CA LYS A 718 10.72 -3.32 15.21
C LYS A 718 11.87 -4.12 14.61
N GLU A 719 12.21 -5.25 15.21
CA GLU A 719 13.24 -6.14 14.65
C GLU A 719 12.86 -6.66 13.26
N VAL A 720 11.59 -7.02 13.04
CA VAL A 720 11.09 -7.46 11.73
C VAL A 720 11.21 -6.33 10.69
N ILE A 721 10.84 -5.12 11.05
CA ILE A 721 10.96 -3.95 10.17
C ILE A 721 12.43 -3.69 9.83
N GLN A 722 13.32 -3.68 10.83
CA GLN A 722 14.76 -3.45 10.67
C GLN A 722 15.46 -4.54 9.86
N SER A 723 14.99 -5.79 9.92
CA SER A 723 15.50 -6.90 9.11
C SER A 723 14.98 -6.92 7.66
N GLY A 724 14.26 -5.86 7.22
CA GLY A 724 13.65 -5.79 5.90
C GLY A 724 12.44 -6.70 5.75
N TYR A 725 11.57 -6.73 6.77
CA TYR A 725 10.35 -7.52 6.86
C TYR A 725 10.59 -9.04 6.82
N LYS A 726 11.60 -9.49 7.53
CA LYS A 726 11.93 -10.92 7.67
C LYS A 726 11.73 -11.37 9.12
N PHE A 727 11.03 -12.48 9.31
CA PHE A 727 10.94 -13.14 10.59
C PHE A 727 12.25 -13.85 10.96
N SER A 728 12.58 -13.85 12.25
CA SER A 728 13.64 -14.71 12.82
C SER A 728 13.09 -16.13 12.99
N VAL A 729 12.96 -16.87 11.88
CA VAL A 729 12.38 -18.24 11.90
C VAL A 729 13.36 -19.20 12.57
N PRO A 730 12.94 -19.97 13.61
CA PRO A 730 13.77 -20.97 14.24
C PRO A 730 14.23 -22.05 13.25
N SER A 731 15.45 -22.55 13.39
CA SER A 731 16.01 -23.60 12.52
C SER A 731 15.21 -24.91 12.57
N SER A 732 14.60 -25.25 13.69
CA SER A 732 13.69 -26.39 13.83
C SER A 732 12.47 -26.31 12.90
N CYS A 733 11.95 -25.11 12.61
CA CYS A 733 10.84 -24.93 11.67
C CYS A 733 11.20 -25.35 10.25
N GLU A 734 12.46 -25.15 9.83
CA GLU A 734 12.94 -25.60 8.51
C GLU A 734 13.02 -27.12 8.44
N SER A 735 13.46 -27.77 9.52
CA SER A 735 13.49 -29.22 9.64
C SER A 735 12.09 -29.82 9.56
N GLU A 736 11.12 -29.20 10.30
CA GLU A 736 9.72 -29.60 10.26
C GLU A 736 9.10 -29.42 8.86
N LEU A 737 9.39 -28.31 8.20
CA LEU A 737 8.92 -28.07 6.83
C LEU A 737 9.50 -29.11 5.85
N THR A 738 10.76 -29.49 6.03
CA THR A 738 11.43 -30.50 5.20
C THR A 738 10.78 -31.88 5.43
N SER A 739 10.52 -32.25 6.68
CA SER A 739 9.81 -33.49 7.04
C SER A 739 8.41 -33.50 6.44
N TYR A 740 7.68 -32.42 6.58
CA TYR A 740 6.34 -32.29 6.00
C TYR A 740 6.33 -32.38 4.46
N LYS A 741 7.30 -31.77 3.78
CA LYS A 741 7.45 -31.90 2.33
C LYS A 741 7.62 -33.37 1.92
N ALA A 742 8.47 -34.09 2.63
CA ALA A 742 8.70 -35.51 2.37
C ALA A 742 7.43 -36.36 2.63
N GLU A 743 6.75 -36.14 3.75
CA GLU A 743 5.51 -36.83 4.09
C GLU A 743 4.35 -36.51 3.13
N ASN A 744 4.31 -35.29 2.60
CA ASN A 744 3.25 -34.87 1.67
C ASN A 744 3.53 -35.27 0.21
N ASN A 745 4.73 -35.75 -0.10
CA ASN A 745 5.07 -36.27 -1.42
C ASN A 745 4.63 -37.74 -1.57
N PRO A 746 3.60 -38.07 -2.37
CA PRO A 746 3.14 -39.45 -2.52
C PRO A 746 4.16 -40.34 -3.19
N VAL A 747 5.06 -39.80 -4.03
CA VAL A 747 6.11 -40.57 -4.67
C VAL A 747 7.18 -40.95 -3.65
N GLN A 748 7.55 -40.03 -2.76
CA GLN A 748 8.48 -40.28 -1.67
C GLN A 748 7.91 -41.27 -0.65
N ARG A 749 6.61 -41.13 -0.28
CA ARG A 749 5.94 -42.09 0.60
C ARG A 749 5.86 -43.48 -0.01
N PHE A 750 5.42 -43.56 -1.24
CA PHE A 750 5.36 -44.82 -1.99
C PHE A 750 6.74 -45.46 -2.04
N TYR A 751 7.78 -44.66 -2.29
CA TYR A 751 9.14 -45.17 -2.28
C TYR A 751 9.51 -45.72 -0.90
N ASN A 752 9.29 -45.01 0.17
CA ASN A 752 9.63 -45.42 1.55
C ASN A 752 8.84 -46.66 2.00
N GLU A 753 7.57 -46.78 1.61
CA GLU A 753 6.69 -47.85 2.03
C GLU A 753 6.79 -49.09 1.15
N CYS A 754 6.95 -48.90 -0.15
CA CYS A 754 6.81 -49.99 -1.15
C CYS A 754 8.08 -50.32 -1.93
N CYS A 755 9.16 -49.56 -1.79
CA CYS A 755 10.36 -49.75 -2.62
C CYS A 755 11.61 -50.11 -1.81
N ILE A 756 12.50 -50.90 -2.38
CA ILE A 756 13.85 -51.24 -1.88
C ILE A 756 14.87 -51.07 -2.98
N ILE A 757 16.13 -50.76 -2.62
CA ILE A 757 17.26 -50.73 -3.56
C ILE A 757 17.60 -52.15 -3.99
N ARG A 758 17.75 -52.38 -5.30
CA ARG A 758 18.13 -53.67 -5.86
C ARG A 758 19.59 -54.00 -5.53
N LYS A 759 19.83 -55.27 -5.16
CA LYS A 759 21.20 -55.78 -5.01
C LYS A 759 21.82 -55.96 -6.39
N LYS A 760 23.14 -55.65 -6.53
CA LYS A 760 23.89 -55.84 -7.78
C LYS A 760 23.77 -57.32 -8.27
N GLY A 761 23.30 -57.51 -9.51
CA GLY A 761 23.05 -58.84 -10.09
C GLY A 761 21.66 -59.46 -9.83
N GLN A 762 20.81 -58.83 -9.07
CA GLN A 762 19.44 -59.30 -8.79
C GLN A 762 18.54 -59.10 -10.04
N LYS A 763 18.09 -60.23 -10.63
CA LYS A 763 17.07 -60.20 -11.70
C LYS A 763 15.72 -59.83 -11.11
N ASP A 764 15.07 -58.83 -11.66
CA ASP A 764 13.72 -58.42 -11.25
C ASP A 764 12.92 -58.01 -12.48
N ASN A 765 11.70 -58.48 -12.54
CA ASN A 765 10.76 -58.23 -13.64
C ASN A 765 9.96 -56.92 -13.45
N CYS A 766 10.26 -56.13 -12.41
CA CYS A 766 9.56 -54.87 -12.15
C CYS A 766 9.96 -53.80 -13.17
N THR A 767 9.11 -53.61 -14.16
CA THR A 767 9.29 -52.55 -15.15
C THR A 767 8.83 -51.20 -14.62
N ALA A 768 9.28 -50.09 -15.24
CA ALA A 768 8.80 -48.75 -14.91
C ALA A 768 7.29 -48.59 -15.12
N VAL A 769 6.70 -49.37 -15.99
CA VAL A 769 5.23 -49.40 -16.21
C VAL A 769 4.53 -50.08 -15.04
N MET A 770 5.06 -51.21 -14.60
CA MET A 770 4.50 -51.97 -13.46
C MET A 770 4.61 -51.13 -12.17
N MET A 771 5.76 -50.55 -11.93
CA MET A 771 5.97 -49.62 -10.78
C MET A 771 4.93 -48.50 -10.73
N TYR A 772 4.71 -47.85 -11.87
CA TYR A 772 3.68 -46.78 -11.94
C TYR A 772 2.24 -47.31 -11.77
N ASN A 773 1.92 -48.51 -12.25
CA ASN A 773 0.62 -49.11 -12.05
C ASN A 773 0.38 -49.47 -10.57
N VAL A 774 1.38 -50.02 -9.89
CA VAL A 774 1.33 -50.24 -8.43
C VAL A 774 1.18 -48.93 -7.68
N PHE A 775 1.96 -47.92 -8.05
CA PHE A 775 1.80 -46.57 -7.47
C PHE A 775 0.37 -46.01 -7.63
N LYS A 776 -0.27 -46.21 -8.77
CA LYS A 776 -1.66 -45.78 -8.96
C LYS A 776 -2.63 -46.46 -8.00
N GLU A 777 -2.52 -47.78 -7.82
CA GLU A 777 -3.38 -48.51 -6.90
C GLU A 777 -3.07 -48.18 -5.44
N TRP A 778 -1.77 -48.05 -5.10
CA TRP A 778 -1.37 -47.60 -3.79
C TRP A 778 -1.95 -46.18 -3.46
N CYS A 779 -1.95 -45.25 -4.44
CA CYS A 779 -2.60 -43.97 -4.26
C CYS A 779 -4.12 -44.10 -4.01
N LYS A 780 -4.82 -44.99 -4.72
CA LYS A 780 -6.27 -45.21 -4.49
C LYS A 780 -6.54 -45.78 -3.10
N SER A 781 -5.75 -46.75 -2.67
CA SER A 781 -5.88 -47.39 -1.34
C SER A 781 -5.57 -46.43 -0.19
N ASN A 782 -4.70 -45.42 -0.43
CA ASN A 782 -4.28 -44.43 0.56
C ASN A 782 -5.04 -43.10 0.45
N ASN A 783 -6.30 -43.09 -0.02
CA ASN A 783 -7.17 -41.90 -0.17
C ASN A 783 -6.61 -40.79 -1.05
N GLY A 784 -5.73 -41.11 -2.01
CA GLY A 784 -5.13 -40.15 -2.91
C GLY A 784 -5.99 -39.89 -4.14
N ASN A 785 -6.83 -38.86 -4.12
CA ASN A 785 -7.62 -38.44 -5.28
C ASN A 785 -6.77 -37.87 -6.43
N HIS A 786 -5.49 -37.60 -6.22
CA HIS A 786 -4.62 -36.97 -7.22
C HIS A 786 -3.42 -37.88 -7.54
N ILE A 787 -3.53 -38.63 -8.63
CA ILE A 787 -2.46 -39.47 -9.10
C ILE A 787 -1.47 -38.66 -9.92
N VAL A 788 -0.21 -38.63 -9.51
CA VAL A 788 0.89 -37.96 -10.25
C VAL A 788 1.00 -38.56 -11.64
N LYS A 789 1.10 -37.73 -12.69
CA LYS A 789 1.29 -38.20 -14.08
C LYS A 789 2.59 -39.02 -14.20
N LYS A 790 2.57 -40.08 -15.03
CA LYS A 790 3.70 -41.01 -15.21
C LYS A 790 5.03 -40.31 -15.45
N GLN A 791 5.05 -39.27 -16.24
CA GLN A 791 6.29 -38.50 -16.51
C GLN A 791 6.87 -37.81 -15.25
N ASN A 792 6.00 -37.23 -14.41
CA ASN A 792 6.41 -36.59 -13.17
C ASN A 792 6.76 -37.63 -12.11
N PHE A 793 5.99 -38.71 -11.99
CA PHE A 793 6.32 -39.84 -11.13
C PHE A 793 7.74 -40.33 -11.37
N ASN A 794 8.11 -40.57 -12.64
CA ASN A 794 9.44 -41.03 -13.01
C ASN A 794 10.53 -40.03 -12.64
N LYS A 795 10.29 -38.74 -12.89
CA LYS A 795 11.25 -37.67 -12.52
C LYS A 795 11.44 -37.57 -11.00
N GLU A 796 10.34 -37.57 -10.24
CA GLU A 796 10.39 -37.50 -8.79
C GLU A 796 11.02 -38.73 -8.17
N LEU A 797 10.68 -39.94 -8.67
CA LEU A 797 11.23 -41.18 -8.17
C LEU A 797 12.77 -41.24 -8.41
N ILE A 798 13.24 -40.75 -9.53
CA ILE A 798 14.70 -40.67 -9.85
C ILE A 798 15.38 -39.62 -8.96
N ALA A 799 14.71 -38.49 -8.66
CA ALA A 799 15.27 -37.43 -7.85
C ALA A 799 15.43 -37.79 -6.36
N ILE A 800 14.76 -38.84 -5.87
CA ILE A 800 14.90 -39.33 -4.49
C ILE A 800 16.32 -39.88 -4.24
N HIS A 801 17.00 -40.37 -5.30
CA HIS A 801 18.38 -40.84 -5.22
C HIS A 801 19.37 -39.80 -5.75
N ARG A 802 20.54 -39.68 -5.10
CA ARG A 802 21.64 -38.84 -5.59
C ARG A 802 22.16 -39.35 -6.94
N VAL A 803 22.45 -38.41 -7.85
CA VAL A 803 22.87 -38.68 -9.24
C VAL A 803 24.11 -39.60 -9.33
N ASP A 804 24.96 -39.62 -8.31
CA ASP A 804 26.21 -40.42 -8.28
C ASP A 804 25.97 -41.91 -8.10
N GLU A 805 24.81 -42.30 -7.50
CA GLU A 805 24.43 -43.72 -7.34
C GLU A 805 23.74 -44.28 -8.62
N LEU A 806 23.36 -43.41 -9.56
CA LEU A 806 22.61 -43.78 -10.78
C LEU A 806 23.49 -44.34 -11.90
N LYS A 807 24.79 -44.13 -11.86
CA LYS A 807 25.70 -44.52 -12.98
C LYS A 807 25.94 -46.04 -13.11
N ASP A 808 25.72 -46.83 -12.06
CA ASP A 808 26.07 -48.22 -12.02
C ASP A 808 24.96 -49.24 -12.30
N ILE A 809 23.71 -48.85 -12.52
CA ILE A 809 22.54 -49.76 -12.52
C ILE A 809 21.54 -49.57 -13.68
N GLN A 810 21.94 -49.03 -14.81
CA GLN A 810 21.10 -49.09 -16.02
C GLN A 810 21.40 -50.39 -16.82
N THR A 811 20.64 -51.43 -16.56
CA THR A 811 20.59 -52.60 -17.43
C THR A 811 19.35 -52.56 -18.30
N ALA A 812 19.51 -52.32 -19.61
CA ALA A 812 18.45 -52.48 -20.58
C ALA A 812 18.34 -53.96 -20.95
N HIS A 813 17.24 -54.62 -20.58
CA HIS A 813 16.83 -55.86 -21.22
C HIS A 813 15.64 -55.53 -22.14
N HIS A 814 15.79 -55.81 -23.43
CA HIS A 814 14.74 -55.68 -24.47
C HIS A 814 13.98 -54.34 -24.53
N GLY A 815 14.72 -53.21 -24.52
CA GLY A 815 14.08 -51.91 -24.74
C GLY A 815 13.23 -51.35 -23.59
N THR A 816 13.11 -52.07 -22.47
CA THR A 816 12.31 -51.64 -21.33
C THR A 816 13.20 -51.08 -20.23
N ARG A 817 13.00 -49.82 -19.88
CA ARG A 817 13.74 -49.17 -18.78
C ARG A 817 13.30 -49.76 -17.44
N SER A 818 14.24 -50.22 -16.62
CA SER A 818 14.06 -50.58 -15.21
C SER A 818 14.77 -49.60 -14.31
N TYR A 819 14.26 -49.47 -13.08
CA TYR A 819 14.86 -48.62 -12.05
C TYR A 819 15.93 -49.37 -11.27
N ILE A 820 16.75 -48.60 -10.51
CA ILE A 820 17.72 -49.15 -9.55
C ILE A 820 17.05 -49.76 -8.31
N PHE A 821 15.75 -49.52 -8.16
CA PHE A 821 14.94 -50.00 -7.05
C PHE A 821 13.82 -50.90 -7.57
N THR A 822 13.33 -51.77 -6.70
CA THR A 822 12.19 -52.65 -6.91
C THR A 822 11.20 -52.52 -5.78
N LEU A 823 10.06 -53.16 -5.92
CA LEU A 823 9.05 -53.27 -4.89
C LEU A 823 9.52 -54.20 -3.75
N THR A 824 9.09 -53.87 -2.50
CA THR A 824 9.27 -54.78 -1.37
C THR A 824 8.46 -56.06 -1.60
N GLN A 825 8.78 -57.15 -0.85
CA GLN A 825 8.05 -58.41 -1.00
C GLN A 825 6.57 -58.23 -0.60
N GLU A 826 6.31 -57.48 0.48
CA GLU A 826 4.97 -57.16 0.94
C GLU A 826 4.16 -56.36 -0.10
N ALA A 827 4.75 -55.34 -0.75
CA ALA A 827 4.10 -54.61 -1.82
C ALA A 827 3.85 -55.50 -3.08
N LYS A 828 4.74 -56.45 -3.38
CA LYS A 828 4.51 -57.42 -4.46
C LYS A 828 3.33 -58.38 -4.17
N GLU A 829 3.15 -58.76 -2.92
CA GLU A 829 2.03 -59.64 -2.50
C GLU A 829 0.73 -58.85 -2.46
N GLU A 830 0.73 -57.66 -1.89
CA GLU A 830 -0.46 -56.78 -1.78
C GLU A 830 -1.00 -56.42 -3.17
N TYR A 831 -0.13 -56.08 -4.11
CA TYR A 831 -0.50 -55.67 -5.46
C TYR A 831 -0.31 -56.78 -6.51
N ARG A 832 -0.37 -58.06 -6.09
CA ARG A 832 -0.12 -59.25 -6.92
C ARG A 832 -0.97 -59.31 -8.21
N LYS A 833 -2.22 -58.87 -8.16
CA LYS A 833 -3.12 -58.82 -9.32
C LYS A 833 -2.67 -57.86 -10.41
N ILE A 834 -1.89 -56.82 -10.08
CA ILE A 834 -1.33 -55.89 -11.04
C ILE A 834 0.04 -56.33 -11.54
N TYR A 835 0.76 -57.06 -10.71
CA TYR A 835 2.07 -57.54 -10.96
C TYR A 835 2.11 -58.66 -12.00
N GLY A 836 0.95 -59.39 -12.18
CA GLY A 836 0.73 -60.35 -13.26
C GLY A 836 1.81 -61.44 -13.39
N VAL A 837 2.21 -62.05 -12.30
CA VAL A 837 3.16 -63.17 -12.35
C VAL A 837 2.56 -64.34 -11.60
N ASP A 838 2.05 -65.27 -12.34
CA ASP A 838 2.22 -66.68 -11.98
C ASP A 838 3.70 -66.98 -12.05
N SER A 839 4.40 -66.81 -10.96
CA SER A 839 5.75 -67.35 -10.83
C SER A 839 5.66 -68.75 -10.32
N ALA A 840 5.34 -69.66 -11.19
CA ALA A 840 5.84 -71.00 -11.08
C ALA A 840 7.24 -71.00 -11.66
N THR A 841 8.21 -71.26 -10.83
CA THR A 841 9.62 -71.58 -10.85
C THR A 841 10.55 -70.49 -10.39
#